data_f1a49d6fa0a21a2511e07944164440ee
#
_entry.id   f1a49d6fa0a21a2511e07944164440ee
#
_cell.length_a   1.000
_cell.length_b   1.000
_cell.length_c   1.000
_cell.angle_alpha   90.00
_cell.angle_beta   90.00
_cell.angle_gamma   90.00
#
_symmetry.space_group_name_H-M   'P 1'
#
loop_
_entity.id
_entity.type
_entity.pdbx_description
1 polymer ?
#
loop_
_entity_poly.entity_id
_entity_poly.type
_entity_poly.pdbx_seq_one_letter_code
_entity_poly.pdbx_strand_id
1 'polypeptide(L)'
;MKQVPHLIEKIGSKKIIPVVFLFILTIVFFSPVLFQGKTFYAFDNLLRYLPWSSSTQQGFRPQNALITDPVNLSFPGSHHFKTCGEKKVSPLWNASNFCGTPFGGGALTSFTSPIPFLLYTFLPVVTAHDVLLWLHLLGAGLFMYLFLQKIKLRILPALVGAISWMFNGYIMVWFEFEMVPILAASLPAALYCFERWKQDKTQFNALCFIGALAISISSGFPHIIIYQTIFIACYVIYRYFSSRKNCPIRITKKDVKSFLIPAVLGICITTAFFTTHFTLLNQPQRQSYSFQDLYNQTGEVPPKYLLTLIFPDFFGNPATEIAFTPRAAPSQTYNNYNELCIYGGILPLFFILTCVPFLFKRKHIFFFFLSAILSITMAMGSILYYPLMKFIPGLSLSTPTRILYVFAFSLCVMAAIGADILVSLDKKKRGIIFALWTIIPAIAIGISFIVQTPGGIRWAADFQRWPNWDQIYGTMQAHFALIGSVTIVKPVLIVLITFLLLTLILFSARQTLKTLFLLIAILVLSYDLISFGLIYNTASPKYLAYPETDAIRFLKKDKSLYRIMSSGNFLHNSFAPFGIEDIGGYSPFYPRRYGEFIHVTQNEAKTPMPDNFSRWMYLRNFGSPLINLINTKYLLLPPSWTAKGPGIRLVYDKEIKIYENENAFPRIFFVPNYQFSKSSEETLAKLASSKNSDFKSTVFLEEHPAYSDAFRTPIPIHSGQ
;
A
#
# COMPACT_ATOMS: atom_id res chain seq x y z
N MET A 1 30.41 -6.83 43.25
CA MET A 1 29.35 -6.02 42.62
C MET A 1 29.84 -4.89 41.69
N LYS A 2 31.14 -4.74 41.42
CA LYS A 2 31.69 -3.73 40.45
C LYS A 2 31.73 -4.24 38.99
N GLN A 3 31.46 -5.51 38.71
CA GLN A 3 31.62 -6.08 37.35
C GLN A 3 30.37 -5.99 36.46
N VAL A 4 29.18 -5.80 37.00
CA VAL A 4 27.94 -5.71 36.22
C VAL A 4 27.80 -4.40 35.44
N PRO A 5 28.18 -3.20 35.96
CA PRO A 5 28.22 -1.96 35.20
C PRO A 5 29.15 -2.04 34.00
N HIS A 6 30.32 -2.67 34.16
CA HIS A 6 31.31 -2.84 33.10
C HIS A 6 30.85 -3.80 31.99
N LEU A 7 30.02 -4.80 32.32
CA LEU A 7 29.44 -5.72 31.35
C LEU A 7 28.36 -5.02 30.50
N ILE A 8 27.49 -4.22 31.12
CA ILE A 8 26.43 -3.48 30.43
C ILE A 8 27.00 -2.34 29.58
N GLU A 9 28.02 -1.66 30.06
CA GLU A 9 28.76 -0.66 29.29
C GLU A 9 29.54 -1.30 28.13
N LYS A 10 30.12 -2.49 28.32
CA LYS A 10 30.75 -3.31 27.28
C LYS A 10 29.73 -3.85 26.26
N ILE A 11 28.52 -4.21 26.69
CA ILE A 11 27.41 -4.62 25.81
C ILE A 11 26.92 -3.42 25.02
N GLY A 12 26.76 -2.25 25.65
CA GLY A 12 26.36 -0.99 24.99
C GLY A 12 27.40 -0.45 24.02
N SER A 13 28.69 -0.73 24.20
CA SER A 13 29.78 -0.29 23.31
C SER A 13 29.94 -1.14 22.03
N LYS A 14 29.39 -2.36 22.00
CA LYS A 14 29.44 -3.22 20.81
C LYS A 14 28.30 -2.85 19.87
N LYS A 15 28.58 -2.07 18.83
CA LYS A 15 27.65 -1.62 17.78
C LYS A 15 26.87 -2.75 17.09
N ILE A 16 27.33 -3.99 17.21
CA ILE A 16 26.73 -5.16 16.56
C ILE A 16 25.49 -5.67 17.30
N ILE A 17 25.41 -5.52 18.63
CA ILE A 17 24.30 -6.06 19.44
C ILE A 17 22.93 -5.48 19.06
N PRO A 18 22.77 -4.15 18.87
CA PRO A 18 21.52 -3.57 18.39
C PRO A 18 21.10 -4.10 17.01
N VAL A 19 22.06 -4.30 16.12
CA VAL A 19 21.81 -4.84 14.78
C VAL A 19 21.34 -6.29 14.85
N VAL A 20 22.00 -7.12 15.68
CA VAL A 20 21.58 -8.51 15.92
C VAL A 20 20.20 -8.57 16.57
N PHE A 21 19.90 -7.66 17.48
CA PHE A 21 18.58 -7.59 18.11
C PHE A 21 17.48 -7.25 17.08
N LEU A 22 17.68 -6.25 16.23
CA LEU A 22 16.75 -5.92 15.15
C LEU A 22 16.57 -7.11 14.18
N PHE A 23 17.66 -7.80 13.84
CA PHE A 23 17.61 -9.01 13.02
C PHE A 23 16.76 -10.10 13.67
N ILE A 24 16.96 -10.38 14.96
CA ILE A 24 16.16 -11.37 15.72
C ILE A 24 14.66 -10.99 15.68
N LEU A 25 14.31 -9.73 15.85
CA LEU A 25 12.92 -9.29 15.79
C LEU A 25 12.30 -9.57 14.39
N THR A 26 13.07 -9.42 13.32
CA THR A 26 12.58 -9.79 11.98
C THR A 26 12.38 -11.30 11.83
N ILE A 27 13.26 -12.12 12.40
CA ILE A 27 13.10 -13.60 12.42
C ILE A 27 11.82 -13.99 13.19
N VAL A 28 11.56 -13.35 14.34
CA VAL A 28 10.34 -13.58 15.11
C VAL A 28 9.09 -13.22 14.27
N PHE A 29 9.09 -12.08 13.61
CA PHE A 29 7.98 -11.66 12.75
C PHE A 29 7.79 -12.59 11.55
N PHE A 30 8.86 -13.05 10.92
CA PHE A 30 8.85 -13.98 9.79
C PHE A 30 8.74 -15.46 10.18
N SER A 31 8.50 -15.77 11.47
CA SER A 31 8.40 -17.16 11.92
C SER A 31 7.36 -18.00 11.17
N PRO A 32 6.19 -17.50 10.74
CA PRO A 32 5.26 -18.28 9.92
C PRO A 32 5.85 -18.67 8.55
N VAL A 33 6.62 -17.77 7.94
CA VAL A 33 7.27 -18.02 6.63
C VAL A 33 8.44 -18.99 6.77
N LEU A 34 9.27 -18.81 7.81
CA LEU A 34 10.50 -19.58 8.00
C LEU A 34 10.25 -21.00 8.49
N PHE A 35 9.25 -21.19 9.37
CA PHE A 35 9.10 -22.45 10.12
C PHE A 35 7.76 -23.17 9.87
N GLN A 36 6.77 -22.52 9.20
CA GLN A 36 5.43 -23.09 9.01
C GLN A 36 5.04 -23.31 7.53
N GLY A 37 5.97 -23.10 6.59
CA GLY A 37 5.68 -23.26 5.16
C GLY A 37 4.69 -22.25 4.57
N LYS A 38 4.52 -21.09 5.22
CA LYS A 38 3.61 -20.02 4.83
C LYS A 38 4.32 -18.92 4.03
N THR A 39 3.55 -17.96 3.53
CA THR A 39 4.01 -16.75 2.83
C THR A 39 3.15 -15.57 3.27
N PHE A 40 3.68 -14.35 3.18
CA PHE A 40 2.90 -13.13 3.40
C PHE A 40 2.06 -12.69 2.19
N TYR A 41 1.87 -13.54 1.18
CA TYR A 41 0.74 -13.38 0.27
C TYR A 41 -0.54 -13.90 0.93
N ALA A 42 -1.58 -13.08 1.02
CA ALA A 42 -2.89 -13.47 1.58
C ALA A 42 -3.70 -14.35 0.62
N PHE A 43 -3.13 -15.49 0.14
CA PHE A 43 -3.77 -16.39 -0.84
C PHE A 43 -5.06 -17.04 -0.35
N ASP A 44 -5.32 -17.07 0.95
CA ASP A 44 -6.60 -17.51 1.52
C ASP A 44 -7.76 -16.64 1.02
N ASN A 45 -7.51 -15.40 0.56
CA ASN A 45 -8.51 -14.58 -0.10
C ASN A 45 -9.03 -15.18 -1.41
N LEU A 46 -8.26 -16.02 -2.13
CA LEU A 46 -8.75 -16.73 -3.32
C LEU A 46 -9.99 -17.56 -3.01
N LEU A 47 -10.05 -18.17 -1.83
CA LEU A 47 -11.11 -19.07 -1.41
C LEU A 47 -12.49 -18.37 -1.23
N ARG A 48 -12.54 -17.04 -1.31
CA ARG A 48 -13.81 -16.27 -1.35
C ARG A 48 -14.41 -16.15 -2.74
N TYR A 49 -13.60 -16.40 -3.76
CA TYR A 49 -13.93 -16.12 -5.16
C TYR A 49 -13.96 -17.37 -6.00
N LEU A 50 -14.82 -17.37 -7.02
CA LEU A 50 -14.88 -18.43 -8.01
C LEU A 50 -13.58 -18.45 -8.86
N PRO A 51 -13.14 -19.64 -9.28
CA PRO A 51 -13.73 -20.96 -9.03
C PRO A 51 -13.37 -21.60 -7.67
N TRP A 52 -12.44 -21.04 -6.88
CA TRP A 52 -11.91 -21.66 -5.64
C TRP A 52 -12.94 -21.76 -4.51
N SER A 53 -13.87 -20.82 -4.43
CA SER A 53 -14.89 -20.79 -3.36
C SER A 53 -15.86 -21.99 -3.40
N SER A 54 -15.98 -22.66 -4.53
CA SER A 54 -16.85 -23.84 -4.67
C SER A 54 -16.36 -25.07 -3.91
N SER A 55 -15.05 -25.14 -3.61
CA SER A 55 -14.42 -26.23 -2.85
C SER A 55 -14.23 -25.89 -1.36
N THR A 56 -14.64 -24.71 -0.93
CA THR A 56 -14.50 -24.27 0.46
C THR A 56 -15.73 -24.62 1.29
N GLN A 57 -15.52 -24.78 2.60
CA GLN A 57 -16.64 -24.97 3.54
C GLN A 57 -17.55 -23.74 3.54
N GLN A 58 -18.86 -23.98 3.67
CA GLN A 58 -19.84 -22.91 3.79
C GLN A 58 -19.50 -22.02 5.01
N GLY A 59 -19.42 -20.71 4.80
CA GLY A 59 -19.04 -19.75 5.84
C GLY A 59 -17.52 -19.50 5.99
N PHE A 60 -16.68 -20.05 5.12
CA PHE A 60 -15.26 -19.73 5.11
C PHE A 60 -15.00 -18.23 5.01
N ARG A 61 -14.10 -17.72 5.84
CA ARG A 61 -13.63 -16.33 5.81
C ARG A 61 -12.10 -16.31 5.80
N PRO A 62 -11.47 -15.49 4.96
CA PRO A 62 -10.03 -15.30 5.02
C PRO A 62 -9.66 -14.55 6.30
N GLN A 63 -8.41 -14.69 6.72
CA GLN A 63 -7.92 -14.01 7.93
C GLN A 63 -8.03 -12.49 7.84
N ASN A 64 -7.74 -11.91 6.67
CA ASN A 64 -7.91 -10.48 6.41
C ASN A 64 -8.47 -10.23 5.01
N ALA A 65 -9.76 -9.95 4.94
CA ALA A 65 -10.47 -9.74 3.69
C ALA A 65 -10.08 -8.45 2.95
N LEU A 66 -9.40 -7.52 3.60
CA LEU A 66 -8.99 -6.25 3.01
C LEU A 66 -7.69 -6.39 2.19
N ILE A 67 -6.85 -7.37 2.51
CA ILE A 67 -5.56 -7.58 1.83
C ILE A 67 -5.76 -8.45 0.57
N THR A 68 -6.44 -7.94 -0.44
CA THR A 68 -6.65 -8.63 -1.72
C THR A 68 -5.68 -8.18 -2.82
N ASP A 69 -5.24 -6.92 -2.79
CA ASP A 69 -4.36 -6.36 -3.83
C ASP A 69 -3.03 -7.13 -4.02
N PRO A 70 -2.34 -7.60 -2.98
CA PRO A 70 -1.18 -8.47 -3.16
C PRO A 70 -1.50 -9.72 -3.97
N VAL A 71 -2.70 -10.27 -3.82
CA VAL A 71 -3.13 -11.49 -4.51
C VAL A 71 -3.54 -11.21 -5.95
N ASN A 72 -4.36 -10.19 -6.20
CA ASN A 72 -4.94 -9.95 -7.53
C ASN A 72 -4.22 -8.90 -8.39
N LEU A 73 -3.26 -8.16 -7.83
CA LEU A 73 -2.42 -7.22 -8.57
C LEU A 73 -0.94 -7.58 -8.51
N SER A 74 -0.37 -7.66 -7.29
CA SER A 74 1.08 -7.85 -7.16
C SER A 74 1.52 -9.22 -7.66
N PHE A 75 0.86 -10.31 -7.24
CA PHE A 75 1.23 -11.65 -7.68
C PHE A 75 1.07 -11.86 -9.20
N PRO A 76 -0.08 -11.54 -9.84
CA PRO A 76 -0.21 -11.64 -11.30
C PRO A 76 0.82 -10.79 -12.06
N GLY A 77 1.13 -9.58 -11.58
CA GLY A 77 2.16 -8.72 -12.16
C GLY A 77 3.56 -9.33 -12.03
N SER A 78 3.92 -9.84 -10.86
CA SER A 78 5.22 -10.50 -10.61
C SER A 78 5.36 -11.78 -11.43
N HIS A 79 4.28 -12.55 -11.55
CA HIS A 79 4.24 -13.75 -12.37
C HIS A 79 4.40 -13.42 -13.87
N HIS A 80 3.73 -12.36 -14.36
CA HIS A 80 3.92 -11.87 -15.72
C HIS A 80 5.38 -11.47 -15.99
N PHE A 81 5.99 -10.67 -15.10
CA PHE A 81 7.39 -10.28 -15.23
C PHE A 81 8.32 -11.50 -15.30
N LYS A 82 8.17 -12.45 -14.38
CA LYS A 82 8.95 -13.69 -14.34
C LYS A 82 8.81 -14.52 -15.61
N THR A 83 7.55 -14.74 -16.06
CA THR A 83 7.25 -15.52 -17.27
C THR A 83 7.82 -14.87 -18.53
N CYS A 84 7.76 -13.55 -18.64
CA CYS A 84 8.37 -12.82 -19.75
C CYS A 84 9.89 -12.99 -19.78
N GLY A 85 10.54 -12.94 -18.60
CA GLY A 85 11.98 -13.19 -18.48
C GLY A 85 12.36 -14.62 -18.90
N GLU A 86 11.61 -15.63 -18.48
CA GLU A 86 11.80 -17.02 -18.87
C GLU A 86 11.62 -17.26 -20.38
N LYS A 87 10.62 -16.59 -20.98
CA LYS A 87 10.35 -16.63 -22.42
C LYS A 87 11.23 -15.71 -23.25
N LYS A 88 12.09 -14.90 -22.61
CA LYS A 88 12.95 -13.88 -23.24
C LYS A 88 12.18 -12.86 -24.09
N VAL A 89 10.97 -12.47 -23.63
CA VAL A 89 10.14 -11.44 -24.26
C VAL A 89 10.04 -10.20 -23.35
N SER A 90 9.74 -9.04 -23.95
CA SER A 90 9.58 -7.80 -23.19
C SER A 90 8.38 -7.87 -22.25
N PRO A 91 8.53 -7.50 -20.96
CA PRO A 91 7.40 -7.44 -20.03
C PRO A 91 6.56 -6.16 -20.17
N LEU A 92 6.90 -5.22 -21.05
CA LEU A 92 6.28 -3.90 -21.11
C LEU A 92 4.82 -3.91 -21.55
N TRP A 93 4.33 -5.02 -22.08
CA TRP A 93 2.94 -5.21 -22.47
C TRP A 93 2.34 -6.41 -21.75
N ASN A 94 1.25 -6.18 -20.99
CA ASN A 94 0.49 -7.24 -20.34
C ASN A 94 -0.80 -7.54 -21.14
N ALA A 95 -0.84 -8.66 -21.82
CA ALA A 95 -2.01 -9.09 -22.58
C ALA A 95 -3.13 -9.68 -21.73
N SER A 96 -2.85 -10.06 -20.48
CA SER A 96 -3.74 -10.88 -19.66
C SER A 96 -5.04 -10.20 -19.24
N ASN A 97 -5.08 -8.85 -19.19
CA ASN A 97 -6.24 -8.11 -18.72
C ASN A 97 -6.51 -6.91 -19.62
N PHE A 98 -7.76 -6.40 -19.65
CA PHE A 98 -8.17 -5.21 -20.42
C PHE A 98 -7.86 -5.32 -21.93
N CYS A 99 -7.90 -6.50 -22.51
CA CYS A 99 -7.46 -6.78 -23.88
C CYS A 99 -6.00 -6.37 -24.17
N GLY A 100 -5.21 -6.16 -23.14
CA GLY A 100 -3.84 -5.70 -23.17
C GLY A 100 -3.66 -4.27 -22.68
N THR A 101 -2.62 -4.08 -21.84
CA THR A 101 -2.32 -2.79 -21.24
C THR A 101 -0.80 -2.63 -21.07
N PRO A 102 -0.26 -1.39 -21.14
CA PRO A 102 1.13 -1.17 -20.76
C PRO A 102 1.41 -1.65 -19.34
N PHE A 103 2.48 -2.43 -19.18
CA PHE A 103 2.88 -2.99 -17.90
C PHE A 103 3.79 -2.02 -17.14
N GLY A 104 3.62 -1.94 -15.83
CA GLY A 104 4.45 -1.14 -14.93
C GLY A 104 3.81 0.13 -14.38
N GLY A 105 2.82 0.71 -15.06
CA GLY A 105 2.14 1.92 -14.57
C GLY A 105 0.85 1.64 -13.78
N GLY A 106 0.23 0.49 -14.01
CA GLY A 106 -1.04 0.09 -13.38
C GLY A 106 -0.92 -1.01 -12.35
N ALA A 107 0.12 -1.82 -12.43
CA ALA A 107 0.40 -2.83 -11.42
C ALA A 107 1.14 -2.17 -10.25
N LEU A 108 0.73 -2.48 -9.03
CA LEU A 108 1.43 -2.11 -7.80
C LEU A 108 2.74 -2.90 -7.68
N THR A 109 3.59 -2.83 -8.70
CA THR A 109 4.80 -3.63 -8.83
C THR A 109 6.02 -2.72 -8.83
N SER A 110 6.99 -3.11 -8.07
CA SER A 110 8.22 -2.35 -7.84
C SER A 110 9.38 -2.76 -8.79
N PHE A 111 9.08 -3.38 -9.95
CA PHE A 111 10.12 -3.90 -10.88
C PHE A 111 11.04 -2.84 -11.46
N THR A 112 10.65 -1.57 -11.42
CA THR A 112 11.52 -0.46 -11.78
C THR A 112 12.61 -0.20 -10.74
N SER A 113 12.48 -0.79 -9.54
CA SER A 113 13.49 -0.74 -8.48
C SER A 113 14.50 -1.87 -8.62
N PRO A 114 15.81 -1.62 -8.43
CA PRO A 114 16.84 -2.62 -8.64
C PRO A 114 16.71 -3.89 -7.80
N ILE A 115 16.30 -3.76 -6.53
CA ILE A 115 16.21 -4.92 -5.61
C ILE A 115 15.07 -5.85 -6.02
N PRO A 116 13.81 -5.41 -6.19
CA PRO A 116 12.74 -6.24 -6.73
C PRO A 116 13.09 -6.86 -8.08
N PHE A 117 13.65 -6.06 -9.00
CA PHE A 117 14.07 -6.55 -10.31
C PHE A 117 14.98 -7.78 -10.18
N LEU A 118 16.03 -7.71 -9.37
CA LEU A 118 16.95 -8.82 -9.15
C LEU A 118 16.27 -10.02 -8.49
N LEU A 119 15.50 -9.80 -7.42
CA LEU A 119 14.85 -10.88 -6.69
C LEU A 119 13.87 -11.67 -7.57
N TYR A 120 13.00 -10.98 -8.31
CA TYR A 120 12.05 -11.63 -9.20
C TYR A 120 12.69 -12.25 -10.46
N THR A 121 13.85 -11.77 -10.87
CA THR A 121 14.61 -12.41 -11.94
C THR A 121 15.15 -13.78 -11.50
N PHE A 122 15.71 -13.88 -10.31
CA PHE A 122 16.46 -15.08 -9.89
C PHE A 122 15.66 -16.03 -9.00
N LEU A 123 14.66 -15.57 -8.25
CA LEU A 123 13.91 -16.40 -7.31
C LEU A 123 12.49 -16.72 -7.82
N PRO A 124 11.86 -17.82 -7.34
CA PRO A 124 10.44 -18.05 -7.51
C PRO A 124 9.62 -16.87 -6.94
N VAL A 125 8.49 -16.54 -7.57
CA VAL A 125 7.68 -15.35 -7.26
C VAL A 125 7.36 -15.21 -5.76
N VAL A 126 6.84 -16.28 -5.15
CA VAL A 126 6.47 -16.29 -3.72
C VAL A 126 7.68 -16.06 -2.82
N THR A 127 8.81 -16.72 -3.13
CA THR A 127 10.05 -16.57 -2.36
C THR A 127 10.65 -15.16 -2.54
N ALA A 128 10.63 -14.62 -3.76
CA ALA A 128 11.09 -13.26 -4.04
C ALA A 128 10.33 -12.22 -3.23
N HIS A 129 9.01 -12.35 -3.14
CA HIS A 129 8.15 -11.50 -2.33
C HIS A 129 8.52 -11.56 -0.83
N ASP A 130 8.56 -12.77 -0.25
CA ASP A 130 8.89 -12.93 1.17
C ASP A 130 10.28 -12.37 1.50
N VAL A 131 11.28 -12.63 0.65
CA VAL A 131 12.65 -12.09 0.82
C VAL A 131 12.67 -10.57 0.67
N LEU A 132 11.91 -10.01 -0.28
CA LEU A 132 11.78 -8.58 -0.50
C LEU A 132 11.25 -7.89 0.76
N LEU A 133 10.14 -8.39 1.29
CA LEU A 133 9.51 -7.87 2.52
C LEU A 133 10.47 -7.93 3.70
N TRP A 134 11.16 -9.07 3.87
CA TRP A 134 12.13 -9.25 4.94
C TRP A 134 13.30 -8.27 4.87
N LEU A 135 13.93 -8.14 3.69
CA LEU A 135 15.05 -7.22 3.48
C LEU A 135 14.68 -5.77 3.79
N HIS A 136 13.48 -5.34 3.36
CA HIS A 136 13.05 -3.96 3.55
C HIS A 136 12.60 -3.69 4.99
N LEU A 137 11.99 -4.67 5.67
CA LEU A 137 11.66 -4.55 7.09
C LEU A 137 12.94 -4.40 7.93
N LEU A 138 13.93 -5.27 7.70
CA LEU A 138 15.23 -5.17 8.37
C LEU A 138 15.92 -3.84 8.02
N GLY A 139 15.87 -3.44 6.74
CA GLY A 139 16.41 -2.17 6.25
C GLY A 139 15.77 -0.97 6.95
N ALA A 140 14.45 -0.96 7.12
CA ALA A 140 13.72 0.11 7.81
C ALA A 140 14.22 0.29 9.26
N GLY A 141 14.35 -0.81 10.00
CA GLY A 141 14.88 -0.77 11.37
C GLY A 141 16.35 -0.36 11.43
N LEU A 142 17.18 -0.96 10.58
CA LEU A 142 18.62 -0.71 10.55
C LEU A 142 18.94 0.74 10.17
N PHE A 143 18.38 1.24 9.07
CA PHE A 143 18.65 2.62 8.64
C PHE A 143 18.07 3.65 9.60
N MET A 144 16.91 3.37 10.22
CA MET A 144 16.37 4.23 11.26
C MET A 144 17.31 4.27 12.48
N TYR A 145 17.80 3.13 12.95
CA TYR A 145 18.81 3.06 14.01
C TYR A 145 20.06 3.86 13.65
N LEU A 146 20.62 3.66 12.45
CA LEU A 146 21.82 4.38 11.98
C LEU A 146 21.59 5.89 11.85
N PHE A 147 20.42 6.32 11.36
CA PHE A 147 20.04 7.73 11.29
C PHE A 147 20.00 8.37 12.69
N LEU A 148 19.33 7.71 13.64
CA LEU A 148 19.20 8.21 15.01
C LEU A 148 20.56 8.28 15.72
N GLN A 149 21.45 7.30 15.51
CA GLN A 149 22.84 7.35 15.99
C GLN A 149 23.62 8.51 15.35
N LYS A 150 23.36 8.79 14.05
CA LYS A 150 24.05 9.86 13.32
C LYS A 150 23.66 11.26 13.82
N ILE A 151 22.42 11.43 14.30
CA ILE A 151 21.98 12.65 14.99
C ILE A 151 22.31 12.64 16.49
N LYS A 152 23.19 11.70 16.93
CA LYS A 152 23.81 11.63 18.26
C LYS A 152 22.87 11.16 19.39
N LEU A 153 21.87 10.34 19.12
CA LEU A 153 21.11 9.66 20.17
C LEU A 153 21.87 8.45 20.70
N ARG A 154 21.63 8.09 21.96
CA ARG A 154 22.20 6.89 22.60
C ARG A 154 21.62 5.62 22.01
N ILE A 155 22.28 4.48 22.25
CA ILE A 155 21.95 3.18 21.65
C ILE A 155 20.51 2.74 21.95
N LEU A 156 20.10 2.68 23.22
CA LEU A 156 18.76 2.22 23.59
C LEU A 156 17.64 3.13 23.11
N PRO A 157 17.73 4.48 23.25
CA PRO A 157 16.81 5.40 22.61
C PRO A 157 16.71 5.24 21.08
N ALA A 158 17.84 5.03 20.40
CA ALA A 158 17.84 4.79 18.96
C ALA A 158 17.13 3.46 18.59
N LEU A 159 17.26 2.41 19.43
CA LEU A 159 16.51 1.17 19.27
C LEU A 159 15.00 1.38 19.43
N VAL A 160 14.57 2.20 20.39
CA VAL A 160 13.14 2.54 20.54
C VAL A 160 12.60 3.10 19.24
N GLY A 161 13.28 4.11 18.66
CA GLY A 161 12.83 4.70 17.38
C GLY A 161 12.89 3.72 16.22
N ALA A 162 13.91 2.86 16.16
CA ALA A 162 14.07 1.86 15.11
C ALA A 162 12.93 0.80 15.13
N ILE A 163 12.61 0.29 16.31
CA ILE A 163 11.53 -0.70 16.50
C ILE A 163 10.18 -0.05 16.23
N SER A 164 9.94 1.15 16.76
CA SER A 164 8.72 1.91 16.53
C SER A 164 8.49 2.20 15.05
N TRP A 165 9.55 2.41 14.26
CA TRP A 165 9.45 2.65 12.84
C TRP A 165 9.24 1.37 12.05
N MET A 166 10.09 0.35 12.22
CA MET A 166 10.01 -0.86 11.41
C MET A 166 8.70 -1.64 11.60
N PHE A 167 8.13 -1.61 12.81
CA PHE A 167 6.84 -2.23 13.12
C PHE A 167 5.71 -1.22 13.34
N ASN A 168 5.86 0.02 12.84
CA ASN A 168 4.80 1.02 12.91
C ASN A 168 3.51 0.51 12.27
N GLY A 169 2.36 0.76 12.90
CA GLY A 169 1.07 0.31 12.38
C GLY A 169 0.81 0.75 10.94
N TYR A 170 1.18 2.00 10.57
CA TYR A 170 1.07 2.45 9.18
C TYR A 170 1.88 1.56 8.21
N ILE A 171 3.10 1.16 8.58
CA ILE A 171 3.92 0.26 7.76
C ILE A 171 3.31 -1.14 7.75
N MET A 172 2.84 -1.63 8.89
CA MET A 172 2.29 -2.99 9.03
C MET A 172 1.01 -3.19 8.23
N VAL A 173 0.11 -2.21 8.15
CA VAL A 173 -1.13 -2.36 7.36
C VAL A 173 -0.88 -2.30 5.85
N TRP A 174 0.25 -1.78 5.41
CA TRP A 174 0.70 -1.75 4.02
C TRP A 174 1.85 -2.75 3.75
N PHE A 175 2.14 -3.64 4.69
CA PHE A 175 3.35 -4.46 4.64
C PHE A 175 3.39 -5.37 3.42
N GLU A 176 2.29 -6.06 3.12
CA GLU A 176 2.20 -7.00 2.00
C GLU A 176 2.18 -6.32 0.61
N PHE A 177 2.12 -4.99 0.57
CA PHE A 177 2.09 -4.20 -0.68
C PHE A 177 3.50 -3.77 -1.16
N GLU A 178 4.52 -4.52 -0.91
CA GLU A 178 5.92 -4.35 -1.33
C GLU A 178 6.48 -2.92 -1.35
N MET A 179 5.79 -1.98 -2.00
CA MET A 179 6.23 -0.60 -2.20
C MET A 179 6.35 0.19 -0.91
N VAL A 180 5.51 -0.06 0.09
CA VAL A 180 5.58 0.67 1.37
C VAL A 180 6.75 0.21 2.23
N PRO A 181 7.05 -1.08 2.37
CA PRO A 181 8.31 -1.53 2.96
C PRO A 181 9.57 -0.94 2.29
N ILE A 182 9.60 -0.83 0.96
CA ILE A 182 10.71 -0.19 0.24
C ILE A 182 10.87 1.27 0.68
N LEU A 183 9.76 2.01 0.74
CA LEU A 183 9.75 3.40 1.19
C LEU A 183 10.14 3.53 2.66
N ALA A 184 9.65 2.63 3.52
CA ALA A 184 9.99 2.59 4.94
C ALA A 184 11.50 2.38 5.18
N ALA A 185 12.18 1.61 4.33
CA ALA A 185 13.63 1.47 4.38
C ALA A 185 14.36 2.68 3.78
N SER A 186 13.87 3.22 2.67
CA SER A 186 14.56 4.27 1.90
C SER A 186 14.52 5.65 2.58
N LEU A 187 13.46 6.00 3.32
CA LEU A 187 13.37 7.29 4.03
C LEU A 187 14.50 7.46 5.06
N PRO A 188 14.63 6.61 6.08
CA PRO A 188 15.71 6.75 7.04
C PRO A 188 17.09 6.53 6.41
N ALA A 189 17.20 5.72 5.35
CA ALA A 189 18.45 5.55 4.59
C ALA A 189 18.87 6.87 3.93
N ALA A 190 17.95 7.57 3.26
CA ALA A 190 18.23 8.87 2.65
C ALA A 190 18.67 9.90 3.71
N LEU A 191 17.97 9.98 4.83
CA LEU A 191 18.33 10.91 5.92
C LEU A 191 19.70 10.56 6.53
N TYR A 192 19.99 9.27 6.74
CA TYR A 192 21.30 8.81 7.22
C TYR A 192 22.43 9.16 6.23
N CYS A 193 22.24 8.87 4.94
CA CYS A 193 23.22 9.17 3.92
C CYS A 193 23.44 10.68 3.75
N PHE A 194 22.37 11.49 3.85
CA PHE A 194 22.48 12.95 3.87
C PHE A 194 23.31 13.44 5.07
N GLU A 195 23.05 12.96 6.29
CA GLU A 195 23.85 13.35 7.47
C GLU A 195 25.29 12.87 7.38
N ARG A 196 25.56 11.75 6.71
CA ARG A 196 26.95 11.33 6.37
C ARG A 196 27.60 12.28 5.40
N TRP A 197 26.92 12.56 4.27
CA TRP A 197 27.45 13.48 3.27
C TRP A 197 27.71 14.88 3.85
N LYS A 198 26.85 15.35 4.73
CA LYS A 198 27.02 16.64 5.40
C LYS A 198 28.30 16.70 6.24
N GLN A 199 28.74 15.60 6.84
CA GLN A 199 29.98 15.52 7.61
C GLN A 199 31.20 15.32 6.69
N ASP A 200 31.11 14.35 5.80
CA ASP A 200 32.16 13.97 4.88
C ASP A 200 31.63 14.09 3.44
N LYS A 201 31.90 15.23 2.82
CA LYS A 201 31.40 15.61 1.50
C LYS A 201 32.11 14.83 0.39
N THR A 202 32.08 13.49 0.48
CA THR A 202 32.65 12.58 -0.53
C THR A 202 31.62 12.26 -1.60
N GLN A 203 32.10 11.94 -2.80
CA GLN A 203 31.26 11.48 -3.92
C GLN A 203 30.52 10.18 -3.57
N PHE A 204 31.16 9.28 -2.81
CA PHE A 204 30.53 8.04 -2.34
C PHE A 204 29.31 8.31 -1.44
N ASN A 205 29.43 9.24 -0.47
CA ASN A 205 28.30 9.60 0.39
C ASN A 205 27.16 10.29 -0.39
N ALA A 206 27.49 11.09 -1.43
CA ALA A 206 26.52 11.66 -2.34
C ALA A 206 25.83 10.56 -3.16
N LEU A 207 26.57 9.57 -3.65
CA LEU A 207 26.02 8.41 -4.37
C LEU A 207 25.06 7.60 -3.48
N CYS A 208 25.41 7.33 -2.24
CA CYS A 208 24.52 6.64 -1.29
C CYS A 208 23.21 7.44 -1.05
N PHE A 209 23.29 8.77 -0.93
CA PHE A 209 22.12 9.62 -0.74
C PHE A 209 21.21 9.61 -1.99
N ILE A 210 21.77 9.86 -3.17
CA ILE A 210 21.02 9.83 -4.43
C ILE A 210 20.49 8.42 -4.72
N GLY A 211 21.27 7.37 -4.42
CA GLY A 211 20.83 5.98 -4.56
C GLY A 211 19.62 5.66 -3.70
N ALA A 212 19.59 6.11 -2.45
CA ALA A 212 18.42 5.95 -1.57
C ALA A 212 17.17 6.70 -2.11
N LEU A 213 17.35 7.90 -2.67
CA LEU A 213 16.28 8.64 -3.34
C LEU A 213 15.80 7.92 -4.61
N ALA A 214 16.71 7.40 -5.43
CA ALA A 214 16.38 6.69 -6.66
C ALA A 214 15.60 5.39 -6.36
N ILE A 215 15.99 4.63 -5.33
CA ILE A 215 15.26 3.46 -4.85
C ILE A 215 13.86 3.87 -4.38
N SER A 216 13.74 4.98 -3.65
CA SER A 216 12.45 5.51 -3.22
C SER A 216 11.54 5.84 -4.41
N ILE A 217 12.04 6.60 -5.39
CA ILE A 217 11.28 7.01 -6.58
C ILE A 217 10.85 5.78 -7.40
N SER A 218 11.70 4.77 -7.48
CA SER A 218 11.43 3.54 -8.23
C SER A 218 10.54 2.54 -7.51
N SER A 219 10.04 2.84 -6.28
CA SER A 219 9.26 1.89 -5.47
C SER A 219 7.87 1.58 -6.03
N GLY A 220 7.33 2.42 -6.92
CA GLY A 220 6.03 2.18 -7.55
C GLY A 220 4.83 2.83 -6.84
N PHE A 221 5.02 3.67 -5.81
CA PHE A 221 3.92 4.32 -5.08
C PHE A 221 4.03 5.86 -5.09
N PRO A 222 3.63 6.54 -6.19
CA PRO A 222 3.89 7.95 -6.44
C PRO A 222 3.48 8.89 -5.30
N HIS A 223 2.36 8.63 -4.66
CA HIS A 223 1.80 9.52 -3.64
C HIS A 223 2.71 9.62 -2.41
N ILE A 224 3.15 8.48 -1.85
CA ILE A 224 4.07 8.48 -0.71
C ILE A 224 5.45 8.98 -1.13
N ILE A 225 5.91 8.68 -2.35
CA ILE A 225 7.17 9.22 -2.90
C ILE A 225 7.17 10.75 -2.86
N ILE A 226 6.07 11.39 -3.26
CA ILE A 226 5.93 12.85 -3.23
C ILE A 226 6.05 13.38 -1.79
N TYR A 227 5.27 12.83 -0.84
CA TYR A 227 5.33 13.25 0.56
C TYR A 227 6.70 13.02 1.18
N GLN A 228 7.32 11.88 0.90
CA GLN A 228 8.68 11.57 1.36
C GLN A 228 9.71 12.55 0.79
N THR A 229 9.61 12.88 -0.50
CA THR A 229 10.54 13.82 -1.16
C THR A 229 10.40 15.22 -0.58
N ILE A 230 9.16 15.71 -0.38
CA ILE A 230 8.90 17.00 0.28
C ILE A 230 9.48 16.99 1.70
N PHE A 231 9.23 15.94 2.46
CA PHE A 231 9.74 15.82 3.82
C PHE A 231 11.28 15.83 3.87
N ILE A 232 11.95 15.08 2.99
CA ILE A 232 13.43 15.08 2.90
C ILE A 232 13.92 16.48 2.53
N ALA A 233 13.30 17.15 1.55
CA ALA A 233 13.66 18.52 1.17
C ALA A 233 13.52 19.49 2.36
N CYS A 234 12.40 19.45 3.08
CA CYS A 234 12.19 20.24 4.28
C CYS A 234 13.25 19.92 5.36
N TYR A 235 13.61 18.65 5.53
CA TYR A 235 14.66 18.25 6.47
C TYR A 235 16.03 18.82 6.08
N VAL A 236 16.40 18.72 4.79
CA VAL A 236 17.66 19.28 4.26
C VAL A 236 17.71 20.79 4.49
N ILE A 237 16.63 21.51 4.17
CA ILE A 237 16.49 22.97 4.39
C ILE A 237 16.62 23.28 5.89
N TYR A 238 15.87 22.58 6.74
CA TYR A 238 15.96 22.72 8.18
C TYR A 238 17.40 22.53 8.71
N ARG A 239 18.10 21.51 8.24
CA ARG A 239 19.48 21.23 8.66
C ARG A 239 20.47 22.30 8.18
N TYR A 240 20.21 22.87 6.99
CA TYR A 240 20.99 24.00 6.47
C TYR A 240 20.88 25.22 7.40
N PHE A 241 19.66 25.66 7.71
CA PHE A 241 19.44 26.82 8.57
C PHE A 241 19.84 26.58 10.04
N SER A 242 19.63 25.37 10.55
CA SER A 242 20.00 25.01 11.92
C SER A 242 21.52 25.03 12.14
N SER A 243 22.31 24.73 11.10
CA SER A 243 23.78 24.71 11.16
C SER A 243 24.43 26.08 11.01
N ARG A 244 23.69 27.10 10.55
CA ARG A 244 24.22 28.41 10.18
C ARG A 244 24.93 29.16 11.32
N LYS A 245 24.57 28.87 12.60
CA LYS A 245 25.20 29.49 13.78
C LYS A 245 26.53 28.88 14.17
N ASN A 246 26.75 27.57 13.91
CA ASN A 246 27.91 26.83 14.43
C ASN A 246 28.86 26.30 13.34
N CYS A 247 28.40 26.16 12.11
CA CYS A 247 29.22 25.76 10.96
C CYS A 247 28.36 25.97 9.71
N PRO A 248 28.52 27.10 8.99
CA PRO A 248 27.70 27.37 7.82
C PRO A 248 27.97 26.28 6.76
N ILE A 249 26.92 25.63 6.30
CA ILE A 249 27.00 24.77 5.13
C ILE A 249 27.27 25.71 3.94
N ARG A 250 28.53 25.92 3.60
CA ARG A 250 28.90 26.56 2.33
C ARG A 250 28.84 25.49 1.25
N ILE A 251 27.90 25.64 0.34
CA ILE A 251 27.89 24.83 -0.89
C ILE A 251 29.04 25.33 -1.76
N THR A 252 30.06 24.55 -1.90
CA THR A 252 31.23 24.87 -2.73
C THR A 252 31.10 24.23 -4.12
N LYS A 253 31.88 24.72 -5.10
CA LYS A 253 31.95 24.06 -6.43
C LYS A 253 32.31 22.57 -6.32
N LYS A 254 33.09 22.18 -5.32
CA LYS A 254 33.47 20.78 -5.04
C LYS A 254 32.23 19.96 -4.59
N ASP A 255 31.33 20.57 -3.80
CA ASP A 255 30.10 19.93 -3.35
C ASP A 255 29.16 19.65 -4.53
N VAL A 256 28.98 20.64 -5.42
CA VAL A 256 28.19 20.48 -6.66
C VAL A 256 28.78 19.38 -7.54
N LYS A 257 30.12 19.38 -7.73
CA LYS A 257 30.81 18.32 -8.49
C LYS A 257 30.61 16.92 -7.87
N SER A 258 30.53 16.81 -6.53
CA SER A 258 30.31 15.51 -5.87
C SER A 258 28.94 14.91 -6.17
N PHE A 259 27.94 15.71 -6.56
CA PHE A 259 26.61 15.25 -6.93
C PHE A 259 26.41 14.97 -8.43
N LEU A 260 27.32 15.44 -9.30
CA LEU A 260 27.07 15.38 -10.76
C LEU A 260 26.91 13.93 -11.25
N ILE A 261 27.89 13.05 -10.98
CA ILE A 261 27.81 11.63 -11.38
C ILE A 261 26.68 10.90 -10.66
N PRO A 262 26.54 10.99 -9.31
CA PRO A 262 25.39 10.42 -8.60
C PRO A 262 24.02 10.85 -9.17
N ALA A 263 23.87 12.13 -9.53
CA ALA A 263 22.62 12.64 -10.08
C ALA A 263 22.28 12.01 -11.43
N VAL A 264 23.28 11.89 -12.33
CA VAL A 264 23.11 11.21 -13.62
C VAL A 264 22.68 9.76 -13.41
N LEU A 265 23.37 9.02 -12.54
CA LEU A 265 23.01 7.63 -12.23
C LEU A 265 21.60 7.53 -11.61
N GLY A 266 21.24 8.44 -10.70
CA GLY A 266 19.90 8.52 -10.14
C GLY A 266 18.82 8.74 -11.19
N ILE A 267 19.05 9.67 -12.13
CA ILE A 267 18.15 9.92 -13.27
C ILE A 267 18.02 8.65 -14.11
N CYS A 268 19.11 7.99 -14.47
CA CYS A 268 19.08 6.75 -15.26
C CYS A 268 18.22 5.66 -14.57
N ILE A 269 18.38 5.45 -13.27
CA ILE A 269 17.60 4.47 -12.51
C ILE A 269 16.11 4.84 -12.51
N THR A 270 15.78 6.12 -12.32
CA THR A 270 14.39 6.57 -12.20
C THR A 270 13.68 6.74 -13.54
N THR A 271 14.42 6.80 -14.66
CA THR A 271 13.83 6.94 -16.01
C THR A 271 12.87 5.80 -16.33
N ALA A 272 13.20 4.56 -15.99
CA ALA A 272 12.33 3.41 -16.21
C ALA A 272 10.98 3.57 -15.49
N PHE A 273 10.98 4.12 -14.28
CA PHE A 273 9.75 4.44 -13.54
C PHE A 273 8.93 5.51 -14.24
N PHE A 274 9.56 6.63 -14.63
CA PHE A 274 8.85 7.73 -15.27
C PHE A 274 8.27 7.34 -16.62
N THR A 275 8.99 6.65 -17.48
CA THR A 275 8.50 6.25 -18.81
C THR A 275 7.28 5.37 -18.73
N THR A 276 7.25 4.38 -17.83
CA THR A 276 6.10 3.49 -17.66
C THR A 276 4.87 4.21 -17.09
N HIS A 277 5.06 5.17 -16.19
CA HIS A 277 3.97 5.92 -15.58
C HIS A 277 3.43 7.03 -16.48
N PHE A 278 4.29 7.77 -17.20
CA PHE A 278 3.85 8.83 -18.11
C PHE A 278 2.95 8.31 -19.23
N THR A 279 3.20 7.11 -19.75
CA THR A 279 2.38 6.52 -20.79
C THR A 279 0.91 6.37 -20.34
N LEU A 280 0.68 6.04 -19.07
CA LEU A 280 -0.68 5.88 -18.53
C LEU A 280 -1.27 7.18 -17.99
N LEU A 281 -0.45 8.12 -17.53
CA LEU A 281 -0.92 9.41 -17.01
C LEU A 281 -1.42 10.36 -18.09
N ASN A 282 -1.01 10.17 -19.34
CA ASN A 282 -1.45 11.04 -20.46
C ASN A 282 -2.93 10.84 -20.83
N GLN A 283 -3.51 9.66 -20.53
CA GLN A 283 -4.93 9.37 -20.78
C GLN A 283 -5.51 8.52 -19.63
N PRO A 284 -5.57 9.06 -18.41
CA PRO A 284 -6.04 8.29 -17.29
C PRO A 284 -7.56 8.10 -17.35
N GLN A 285 -8.04 6.93 -16.93
CA GLN A 285 -9.48 6.68 -16.80
C GLN A 285 -10.17 7.54 -15.73
N ARG A 286 -9.42 8.27 -14.91
CA ARG A 286 -9.93 9.15 -13.84
C ARG A 286 -9.44 10.57 -14.06
N GLN A 287 -10.34 11.52 -13.85
CA GLN A 287 -10.04 12.95 -13.83
C GLN A 287 -9.60 13.39 -12.42
N SER A 288 -8.89 14.51 -12.35
CA SER A 288 -8.50 15.15 -11.10
C SER A 288 -9.73 15.61 -10.31
N TYR A 289 -9.74 15.31 -9.02
CA TYR A 289 -10.81 15.75 -8.13
C TYR A 289 -10.67 17.24 -7.77
N SER A 290 -11.82 17.90 -7.53
CA SER A 290 -11.83 19.15 -6.78
C SER A 290 -11.37 18.91 -5.33
N PHE A 291 -11.01 19.97 -4.59
CA PHE A 291 -10.59 19.81 -3.20
C PHE A 291 -11.65 19.16 -2.32
N GLN A 292 -12.91 19.55 -2.47
CA GLN A 292 -14.02 18.98 -1.70
C GLN A 292 -14.30 17.54 -2.11
N ASP A 293 -14.31 17.25 -3.42
CA ASP A 293 -14.58 15.91 -3.92
C ASP A 293 -13.46 14.94 -3.56
N LEU A 294 -12.21 15.40 -3.48
CA LEU A 294 -11.08 14.57 -3.09
C LEU A 294 -11.33 13.90 -1.72
N TYR A 295 -11.69 14.69 -0.71
CA TYR A 295 -11.96 14.14 0.62
C TYR A 295 -13.26 13.32 0.66
N ASN A 296 -14.29 13.74 -0.05
CA ASN A 296 -15.55 12.99 -0.14
C ASN A 296 -15.34 11.60 -0.76
N GLN A 297 -14.49 11.49 -1.77
CA GLN A 297 -14.24 10.25 -2.51
C GLN A 297 -13.15 9.37 -1.87
N THR A 298 -12.14 9.97 -1.24
CA THR A 298 -10.98 9.23 -0.74
C THR A 298 -10.92 9.10 0.78
N GLY A 299 -11.75 9.87 1.50
CA GLY A 299 -11.83 9.88 2.96
C GLY A 299 -10.78 10.78 3.62
N GLU A 300 -11.04 11.07 4.88
CA GLU A 300 -10.16 11.81 5.81
C GLU A 300 -10.09 11.09 7.16
N VAL A 301 -9.10 11.42 7.99
CA VAL A 301 -8.98 10.86 9.34
C VAL A 301 -9.99 11.54 10.26
N PRO A 302 -11.03 10.84 10.76
CA PRO A 302 -11.95 11.41 11.71
C PRO A 302 -11.23 11.76 13.03
N PRO A 303 -11.54 12.87 13.72
CA PRO A 303 -10.90 13.22 15.00
C PRO A 303 -10.98 12.10 16.05
N LYS A 304 -12.06 11.37 16.12
CA LYS A 304 -12.22 10.19 17.00
C LYS A 304 -11.15 9.13 16.77
N TYR A 305 -10.57 9.07 15.56
CA TYR A 305 -9.58 8.08 15.20
C TYR A 305 -8.26 8.26 15.96
N LEU A 306 -8.03 9.41 16.59
CA LEU A 306 -6.91 9.63 17.52
C LEU A 306 -6.91 8.65 18.71
N LEU A 307 -8.06 8.07 19.06
CA LEU A 307 -8.15 7.00 20.06
C LEU A 307 -7.35 5.77 19.67
N THR A 308 -7.15 5.53 18.37
CA THR A 308 -6.37 4.39 17.90
C THR A 308 -4.87 4.52 18.17
N LEU A 309 -4.39 5.68 18.62
CA LEU A 309 -3.04 5.81 19.16
C LEU A 309 -2.84 5.00 20.45
N ILE A 310 -3.92 4.77 21.24
CA ILE A 310 -3.91 3.98 22.47
C ILE A 310 -4.57 2.62 22.23
N PHE A 311 -5.71 2.59 21.54
CA PHE A 311 -6.52 1.42 21.26
C PHE A 311 -6.51 1.13 19.76
N PRO A 312 -5.52 0.38 19.20
CA PRO A 312 -5.37 0.24 17.76
C PRO A 312 -6.60 -0.34 17.06
N ASP A 313 -7.31 -1.25 17.72
CA ASP A 313 -8.50 -1.92 17.18
C ASP A 313 -9.82 -1.31 17.68
N PHE A 314 -9.81 -0.06 18.18
CA PHE A 314 -11.01 0.58 18.75
C PHE A 314 -12.19 0.61 17.78
N PHE A 315 -11.94 0.91 16.51
CA PHE A 315 -12.95 0.89 15.44
C PHE A 315 -12.96 -0.42 14.66
N GLY A 316 -12.51 -1.50 15.30
CA GLY A 316 -12.35 -2.82 14.69
C GLY A 316 -11.09 -2.95 13.85
N ASN A 317 -10.88 -4.19 13.40
CA ASN A 317 -9.72 -4.57 12.57
C ASN A 317 -10.23 -5.56 11.51
N PRO A 318 -9.95 -5.37 10.23
CA PRO A 318 -10.42 -6.27 9.18
C PRO A 318 -9.94 -7.72 9.32
N ALA A 319 -8.89 -7.95 10.11
CA ALA A 319 -8.40 -9.29 10.44
C ALA A 319 -9.14 -9.95 11.62
N THR A 320 -10.01 -9.24 12.35
CA THR A 320 -10.75 -9.74 13.51
C THR A 320 -12.28 -9.73 13.31
N GLU A 321 -12.75 -9.73 12.06
CA GLU A 321 -14.17 -9.77 11.65
C GLU A 321 -14.99 -8.51 11.95
N ILE A 322 -14.62 -7.71 12.92
CA ILE A 322 -15.30 -6.48 13.29
C ILE A 322 -14.49 -5.30 12.80
N ALA A 323 -14.97 -4.62 11.77
CA ALA A 323 -14.40 -3.36 11.31
C ALA A 323 -15.53 -2.37 11.06
N PHE A 324 -15.61 -1.33 11.90
CA PHE A 324 -16.53 -0.22 11.74
C PHE A 324 -15.72 1.07 11.81
N THR A 325 -15.54 1.72 10.68
CA THR A 325 -14.79 2.97 10.62
C THR A 325 -15.76 4.13 10.66
N PRO A 326 -15.67 5.05 11.66
CA PRO A 326 -16.50 6.23 11.66
C PRO A 326 -16.18 7.09 10.44
N ARG A 327 -17.19 7.64 9.80
CA ARG A 327 -17.02 8.62 8.72
C ARG A 327 -16.82 10.01 9.32
N ALA A 328 -15.96 10.81 8.74
CA ALA A 328 -15.78 12.20 9.16
C ALA A 328 -16.96 13.08 8.69
N ALA A 329 -17.54 12.78 7.51
CA ALA A 329 -18.69 13.46 6.96
C ALA A 329 -19.74 12.47 6.39
N PRO A 330 -21.06 12.82 6.40
CA PRO A 330 -22.12 11.98 5.82
C PRO A 330 -21.93 11.66 4.34
N SER A 331 -21.30 12.56 3.60
CA SER A 331 -21.00 12.44 2.17
C SER A 331 -19.87 11.46 1.84
N GLN A 332 -19.09 11.01 2.83
CA GLN A 332 -17.98 10.08 2.59
C GLN A 332 -18.48 8.70 2.16
N THR A 333 -17.98 8.25 1.02
CA THR A 333 -18.34 6.95 0.45
C THR A 333 -17.45 5.82 0.92
N TYR A 334 -16.23 6.12 1.41
CA TYR A 334 -15.22 5.11 1.67
C TYR A 334 -14.24 5.48 2.78
N ASN A 335 -14.07 4.59 3.75
CA ASN A 335 -12.99 4.64 4.74
C ASN A 335 -12.24 3.31 4.74
N ASN A 336 -11.00 3.32 4.25
CA ASN A 336 -10.15 2.14 4.24
C ASN A 336 -9.29 2.12 5.51
N TYR A 337 -9.27 1.01 6.22
CA TYR A 337 -8.48 0.83 7.44
C TYR A 337 -6.99 1.14 7.21
N ASN A 338 -6.42 0.72 6.08
CA ASN A 338 -5.02 0.97 5.74
C ASN A 338 -4.68 2.46 5.62
N GLU A 339 -5.64 3.25 5.10
CA GLU A 339 -5.47 4.70 4.92
C GLU A 339 -5.58 5.49 6.22
N LEU A 340 -6.09 4.86 7.30
CA LEU A 340 -6.39 5.53 8.57
C LEU A 340 -5.47 5.11 9.72
N CYS A 341 -4.66 4.08 9.56
CA CYS A 341 -3.86 3.54 10.66
C CYS A 341 -2.79 4.53 11.12
N ILE A 342 -2.87 4.94 12.38
CA ILE A 342 -1.94 5.88 13.05
C ILE A 342 -1.22 5.25 14.24
N TYR A 343 -1.41 3.95 14.50
CA TYR A 343 -0.83 3.28 15.66
C TYR A 343 0.68 3.17 15.55
N GLY A 344 1.39 3.65 16.55
CA GLY A 344 2.87 3.62 16.62
C GLY A 344 3.42 2.92 17.86
N GLY A 345 2.55 2.18 18.60
CA GLY A 345 2.87 1.57 19.89
C GLY A 345 2.63 2.50 21.08
N ILE A 346 2.36 1.93 22.22
CA ILE A 346 2.01 2.67 23.46
C ILE A 346 3.24 3.35 24.08
N LEU A 347 4.36 2.65 24.19
CA LEU A 347 5.60 3.20 24.79
C LEU A 347 6.07 4.50 24.11
N PRO A 348 6.06 4.62 22.76
CA PRO A 348 6.39 5.86 22.06
C PRO A 348 5.57 7.08 22.51
N LEU A 349 4.29 6.92 22.84
CA LEU A 349 3.44 8.03 23.28
C LEU A 349 3.95 8.69 24.55
N PHE A 350 4.39 7.90 25.53
CA PHE A 350 5.00 8.42 26.76
C PHE A 350 6.29 9.19 26.47
N PHE A 351 7.12 8.71 25.56
CA PHE A 351 8.35 9.41 25.18
C PHE A 351 8.06 10.67 24.38
N ILE A 352 7.02 10.71 23.56
CA ILE A 352 6.58 11.93 22.87
C ILE A 352 6.16 13.00 23.91
N LEU A 353 5.39 12.63 24.93
CA LEU A 353 5.03 13.53 26.02
C LEU A 353 6.26 14.03 26.80
N THR A 354 7.32 13.20 26.90
CA THR A 354 8.61 13.63 27.48
C THR A 354 9.24 14.77 26.69
N CYS A 355 8.98 14.91 25.40
CA CYS A 355 9.51 15.98 24.56
C CYS A 355 8.83 17.33 24.80
N VAL A 356 7.59 17.38 25.31
CA VAL A 356 6.78 18.60 25.43
C VAL A 356 7.49 19.74 26.17
N PRO A 357 8.09 19.56 27.37
CA PRO A 357 8.80 20.61 28.07
C PRO A 357 10.08 21.11 27.36
N PHE A 358 10.49 20.47 26.29
CA PHE A 358 11.70 20.79 25.53
C PHE A 358 11.41 21.23 24.10
N LEU A 359 10.15 21.36 23.71
CA LEU A 359 9.69 21.59 22.35
C LEU A 359 10.40 22.78 21.67
N PHE A 360 10.40 23.93 22.32
CA PHE A 360 11.03 25.15 21.80
C PHE A 360 12.52 25.28 22.14
N LYS A 361 13.05 24.39 23.01
CA LYS A 361 14.46 24.43 23.44
C LYS A 361 15.37 23.61 22.53
N ARG A 362 14.83 22.58 21.89
CA ARG A 362 15.57 21.66 21.01
C ARG A 362 15.00 21.70 19.59
N LYS A 363 15.74 22.26 18.64
CA LYS A 363 15.30 22.46 17.25
C LYS A 363 14.87 21.18 16.54
N HIS A 364 15.49 20.01 16.84
CA HIS A 364 15.08 18.73 16.29
C HIS A 364 13.67 18.35 16.75
N ILE A 365 13.33 18.53 18.02
CA ILE A 365 12.00 18.24 18.55
C ILE A 365 10.96 19.10 17.83
N PHE A 366 11.23 20.39 17.70
CA PHE A 366 10.32 21.34 17.05
C PHE A 366 10.06 20.97 15.57
N PHE A 367 11.12 20.59 14.82
CA PHE A 367 10.96 20.19 13.43
C PHE A 367 10.06 18.97 13.27
N PHE A 368 10.30 17.88 14.01
CA PHE A 368 9.51 16.66 13.90
C PHE A 368 8.10 16.84 14.49
N PHE A 369 7.94 17.63 15.55
CA PHE A 369 6.64 18.01 16.09
C PHE A 369 5.81 18.77 15.03
N LEU A 370 6.38 19.80 14.42
CA LEU A 370 5.72 20.57 13.37
C LEU A 370 5.34 19.68 12.17
N SER A 371 6.24 18.79 11.74
CA SER A 371 5.97 17.84 10.67
C SER A 371 4.82 16.89 11.03
N ALA A 372 4.75 16.40 12.26
CA ALA A 372 3.67 15.55 12.73
C ALA A 372 2.32 16.30 12.75
N ILE A 373 2.30 17.52 13.32
CA ILE A 373 1.06 18.32 13.38
C ILE A 373 0.55 18.67 11.98
N LEU A 374 1.42 19.12 11.08
CA LEU A 374 1.03 19.45 9.71
C LEU A 374 0.51 18.21 8.97
N SER A 375 1.15 17.05 9.13
CA SER A 375 0.73 15.84 8.47
C SER A 375 -0.62 15.34 8.96
N ILE A 376 -0.86 15.32 10.28
CA ILE A 376 -2.15 14.85 10.81
C ILE A 376 -3.29 15.81 10.49
N THR A 377 -3.06 17.14 10.56
CA THR A 377 -4.09 18.13 10.21
C THR A 377 -4.45 18.07 8.73
N MET A 378 -3.48 17.89 7.84
CA MET A 378 -3.75 17.66 6.41
C MET A 378 -4.53 16.37 6.19
N ALA A 379 -4.21 15.28 6.88
CA ALA A 379 -4.95 14.02 6.79
C ALA A 379 -6.38 14.12 7.32
N MET A 380 -6.68 15.09 8.23
CA MET A 380 -7.99 15.39 8.78
C MET A 380 -8.83 16.36 7.94
N GLY A 381 -8.51 16.58 6.67
CA GLY A 381 -9.34 17.43 5.80
C GLY A 381 -9.05 18.93 5.88
N SER A 382 -7.90 19.32 6.43
CA SER A 382 -7.54 20.74 6.54
C SER A 382 -7.23 21.39 5.19
N ILE A 383 -7.61 22.68 5.05
CA ILE A 383 -7.27 23.54 3.91
C ILE A 383 -5.75 23.62 3.65
N LEU A 384 -4.93 23.27 4.63
CA LEU A 384 -3.46 23.22 4.49
C LEU A 384 -3.00 22.22 3.39
N TYR A 385 -3.83 21.26 3.01
CA TYR A 385 -3.53 20.34 1.91
C TYR A 385 -3.73 20.99 0.53
N TYR A 386 -4.59 22.02 0.42
CA TYR A 386 -4.94 22.67 -0.85
C TYR A 386 -3.73 23.16 -1.67
N PRO A 387 -2.74 23.86 -1.09
CA PRO A 387 -1.56 24.26 -1.85
C PRO A 387 -0.78 23.08 -2.44
N LEU A 388 -0.62 21.98 -1.68
CA LEU A 388 0.04 20.79 -2.19
C LEU A 388 -0.71 20.20 -3.37
N MET A 389 -2.04 20.07 -3.26
CA MET A 389 -2.90 19.54 -4.30
C MET A 389 -2.85 20.42 -5.58
N LYS A 390 -2.83 21.75 -5.42
CA LYS A 390 -2.86 22.69 -6.54
C LYS A 390 -1.54 22.77 -7.30
N PHE A 391 -0.40 22.73 -6.58
CA PHE A 391 0.90 22.98 -7.19
C PHE A 391 1.71 21.71 -7.52
N ILE A 392 1.32 20.54 -6.97
CA ILE A 392 2.06 19.30 -7.18
C ILE A 392 1.21 18.35 -8.03
N PRO A 393 1.64 18.06 -9.29
CA PRO A 393 0.91 17.17 -10.18
C PRO A 393 0.67 15.79 -9.56
N GLY A 394 -0.54 15.25 -9.74
CA GLY A 394 -0.93 13.92 -9.25
C GLY A 394 -1.50 13.89 -7.83
N LEU A 395 -1.32 14.94 -7.00
CA LEU A 395 -1.93 14.96 -5.67
C LEU A 395 -3.45 15.18 -5.69
N SER A 396 -4.00 15.73 -6.76
CA SER A 396 -5.45 15.80 -7.00
C SER A 396 -6.10 14.43 -7.32
N LEU A 397 -5.29 13.39 -7.54
CA LEU A 397 -5.72 12.00 -7.74
C LEU A 397 -5.37 11.11 -6.54
N SER A 398 -4.71 11.69 -5.51
CA SER A 398 -4.19 10.99 -4.34
C SER A 398 -5.19 10.94 -3.20
N THR A 399 -5.05 9.95 -2.33
CA THR A 399 -5.69 9.93 -1.01
C THR A 399 -4.87 10.75 -0.02
N PRO A 400 -5.38 11.88 0.53
CA PRO A 400 -4.60 12.77 1.40
C PRO A 400 -4.10 12.09 2.66
N THR A 401 -4.83 11.09 3.19
CA THR A 401 -4.45 10.35 4.40
C THR A 401 -3.11 9.63 4.29
N ARG A 402 -2.58 9.40 3.07
CA ARG A 402 -1.25 8.81 2.86
C ARG A 402 -0.11 9.66 3.40
N ILE A 403 -0.33 10.94 3.71
CA ILE A 403 0.64 11.80 4.41
C ILE A 403 0.88 11.34 5.86
N LEU A 404 0.04 10.45 6.41
CA LEU A 404 0.25 9.77 7.70
C LEU A 404 1.58 9.01 7.76
N TYR A 405 2.15 8.66 6.62
CA TYR A 405 3.51 8.15 6.53
C TYR A 405 4.56 9.09 7.17
N VAL A 406 4.45 10.39 6.91
CA VAL A 406 5.33 11.43 7.48
C VAL A 406 5.00 11.65 8.96
N PHE A 407 3.71 11.59 9.34
CA PHE A 407 3.27 11.64 10.73
C PHE A 407 3.91 10.51 11.55
N ALA A 408 3.78 9.26 11.08
CA ALA A 408 4.33 8.07 11.72
C ALA A 408 5.86 8.16 11.91
N PHE A 409 6.59 8.55 10.86
CA PHE A 409 8.04 8.74 10.95
C PHE A 409 8.43 9.78 11.98
N SER A 410 7.73 10.92 11.98
CA SER A 410 8.00 12.04 12.91
C SER A 410 7.78 11.62 14.36
N LEU A 411 6.71 10.86 14.64
CA LEU A 411 6.44 10.33 15.98
C LEU A 411 7.53 9.35 16.45
N CYS A 412 8.02 8.47 15.57
CA CYS A 412 9.08 7.52 15.91
C CYS A 412 10.40 8.23 16.25
N VAL A 413 10.76 9.30 15.52
CA VAL A 413 11.93 10.11 15.83
C VAL A 413 11.75 10.85 17.16
N MET A 414 10.57 11.44 17.39
CA MET A 414 10.26 12.11 18.67
C MET A 414 10.32 11.13 19.84
N ALA A 415 9.80 9.91 19.67
CA ALA A 415 9.88 8.87 20.71
C ALA A 415 11.34 8.54 21.07
N ALA A 416 12.21 8.37 20.06
CA ALA A 416 13.63 8.14 20.29
C ALA A 416 14.29 9.33 21.04
N ILE A 417 13.98 10.57 20.66
CA ILE A 417 14.50 11.76 21.33
C ILE A 417 13.97 11.85 22.78
N GLY A 418 12.69 11.56 23.01
CA GLY A 418 12.09 11.53 24.33
C GLY A 418 12.70 10.48 25.26
N ALA A 419 12.96 9.29 24.72
CA ALA A 419 13.70 8.24 25.43
C ALA A 419 15.12 8.69 25.79
N ASP A 420 15.82 9.40 24.90
CA ASP A 420 17.13 9.93 25.17
C ASP A 420 17.12 11.04 26.24
N ILE A 421 16.10 11.89 26.24
CA ILE A 421 15.90 12.91 27.27
C ILE A 421 15.69 12.23 28.63
N LEU A 422 14.87 11.20 28.71
CA LEU A 422 14.57 10.49 29.96
C LEU A 422 15.83 9.94 30.64
N VAL A 423 16.74 9.36 29.88
CA VAL A 423 18.01 8.81 30.40
C VAL A 423 18.88 9.88 31.09
N SER A 424 18.81 11.13 30.60
CA SER A 424 19.62 12.28 31.10
C SER A 424 18.79 13.34 31.82
N LEU A 425 17.58 12.98 32.26
CA LEU A 425 16.64 13.96 32.82
C LEU A 425 17.08 14.51 34.18
N ASP A 426 17.05 15.85 34.29
CA ASP A 426 17.26 16.59 35.55
C ASP A 426 16.16 16.27 36.58
N LYS A 427 16.55 16.09 37.86
CA LYS A 427 15.63 15.78 38.94
C LYS A 427 14.49 16.79 39.05
N LYS A 428 14.75 18.08 38.80
CA LYS A 428 13.76 19.18 38.87
C LYS A 428 12.59 19.01 37.88
N LYS A 429 12.77 18.30 36.78
CA LYS A 429 11.73 18.12 35.75
C LYS A 429 10.96 16.78 35.88
N ARG A 430 11.35 15.88 36.78
CA ARG A 430 10.71 14.57 36.94
C ARG A 430 9.23 14.68 37.26
N GLY A 431 8.85 15.61 38.15
CA GLY A 431 7.44 15.82 38.51
C GLY A 431 6.57 16.23 37.32
N ILE A 432 7.08 17.14 36.46
CA ILE A 432 6.35 17.59 35.26
C ILE A 432 6.20 16.42 34.29
N ILE A 433 7.25 15.65 34.05
CA ILE A 433 7.20 14.49 33.16
C ILE A 433 6.24 13.43 33.67
N PHE A 434 6.29 13.14 34.98
CA PHE A 434 5.37 12.20 35.62
C PHE A 434 3.91 12.65 35.44
N ALA A 435 3.61 13.93 35.72
CA ALA A 435 2.27 14.48 35.53
C ALA A 435 1.78 14.42 34.07
N LEU A 436 2.65 14.65 33.11
CA LEU A 436 2.29 14.47 31.68
C LEU A 436 2.01 13.01 31.35
N TRP A 437 2.75 12.07 31.91
CA TRP A 437 2.55 10.64 31.67
C TRP A 437 1.24 10.11 32.25
N THR A 438 0.70 10.70 33.34
CA THR A 438 -0.59 10.27 33.91
C THR A 438 -1.77 10.50 32.95
N ILE A 439 -1.60 11.35 31.94
CA ILE A 439 -2.64 11.62 30.92
C ILE A 439 -3.00 10.34 30.15
N ILE A 440 -2.00 9.52 29.77
CA ILE A 440 -2.25 8.32 28.96
C ILE A 440 -3.08 7.27 29.71
N PRO A 441 -2.68 6.82 30.93
CA PRO A 441 -3.51 5.88 31.68
C PRO A 441 -4.87 6.50 32.07
N ALA A 442 -4.96 7.81 32.35
CA ALA A 442 -6.23 8.46 32.64
C ALA A 442 -7.19 8.37 31.44
N ILE A 443 -6.71 8.66 30.22
CA ILE A 443 -7.51 8.48 29.00
C ILE A 443 -7.85 7.02 28.78
N ALA A 444 -6.88 6.10 28.92
CA ALA A 444 -7.10 4.67 28.68
C ALA A 444 -8.17 4.10 29.62
N ILE A 445 -8.08 4.40 30.92
CA ILE A 445 -9.04 3.96 31.92
C ILE A 445 -10.40 4.65 31.69
N GLY A 446 -10.42 5.98 31.49
CA GLY A 446 -11.65 6.74 31.27
C GLY A 446 -12.44 6.23 30.07
N ILE A 447 -11.78 6.04 28.90
CA ILE A 447 -12.43 5.48 27.71
C ILE A 447 -12.93 4.06 27.97
N SER A 448 -12.14 3.23 28.68
CA SER A 448 -12.54 1.85 29.01
C SER A 448 -13.84 1.80 29.81
N PHE A 449 -14.06 2.74 30.74
CA PHE A 449 -15.34 2.84 31.48
C PHE A 449 -16.45 3.44 30.62
N ILE A 450 -16.18 4.48 29.84
CA ILE A 450 -17.18 5.12 28.99
C ILE A 450 -17.82 4.10 28.02
N VAL A 451 -17.02 3.27 27.36
CA VAL A 451 -17.53 2.28 26.40
C VAL A 451 -18.21 1.07 27.04
N GLN A 452 -18.29 0.98 28.37
CA GLN A 452 -19.17 0.01 29.06
C GLN A 452 -20.61 0.50 29.14
N THR A 453 -20.88 1.79 28.93
CA THR A 453 -22.21 2.35 28.99
C THR A 453 -22.89 2.29 27.62
N PRO A 454 -24.23 2.11 27.55
CA PRO A 454 -24.97 2.16 26.28
C PRO A 454 -24.73 3.45 25.48
N GLY A 455 -24.62 4.59 26.16
CA GLY A 455 -24.30 5.89 25.56
C GLY A 455 -22.87 5.94 24.96
N GLY A 456 -21.92 5.36 25.66
CA GLY A 456 -20.52 5.27 25.20
C GLY A 456 -20.36 4.35 24.00
N ILE A 457 -21.05 3.21 23.98
CA ILE A 457 -21.07 2.31 22.81
C ILE A 457 -21.67 3.04 21.60
N ARG A 458 -22.79 3.74 21.77
CA ARG A 458 -23.43 4.52 20.71
C ARG A 458 -22.51 5.64 20.20
N TRP A 459 -21.82 6.34 21.11
CA TRP A 459 -20.84 7.37 20.73
C TRP A 459 -19.67 6.79 19.96
N ALA A 460 -19.12 5.65 20.38
CA ALA A 460 -17.99 4.99 19.71
C ALA A 460 -18.39 4.47 18.31
N ALA A 461 -19.49 3.75 18.22
CA ALA A 461 -19.97 3.12 16.99
C ALA A 461 -20.62 4.07 15.98
N ASP A 462 -20.88 5.34 16.37
CA ASP A 462 -21.55 6.34 15.50
C ASP A 462 -22.90 5.81 14.96
N PHE A 463 -23.74 5.39 15.89
CA PHE A 463 -24.90 4.54 15.68
C PHE A 463 -25.93 5.06 14.63
N GLN A 464 -26.00 6.38 14.40
CA GLN A 464 -26.93 6.98 13.43
C GLN A 464 -26.76 6.46 12.00
N ARG A 465 -25.69 5.74 11.74
CA ARG A 465 -25.33 5.21 10.42
C ARG A 465 -25.59 3.71 10.25
N TRP A 466 -26.06 3.06 11.30
CA TRP A 466 -26.35 1.64 11.29
C TRP A 466 -27.86 1.40 11.28
N PRO A 467 -28.47 1.00 10.14
CA PRO A 467 -29.93 0.82 10.05
C PRO A 467 -30.45 -0.26 10.98
N ASN A 468 -29.62 -1.24 11.36
CA ASN A 468 -29.97 -2.38 12.21
C ASN A 468 -29.24 -2.32 13.56
N TRP A 469 -29.32 -1.17 14.25
CA TRP A 469 -28.59 -0.95 15.50
C TRP A 469 -28.80 -2.05 16.54
N ASP A 470 -30.05 -2.51 16.75
CA ASP A 470 -30.34 -3.51 17.77
C ASP A 470 -29.66 -4.85 17.52
N GLN A 471 -29.46 -5.23 16.26
CA GLN A 471 -28.72 -6.43 15.87
C GLN A 471 -27.20 -6.30 16.11
N ILE A 472 -26.65 -5.10 15.97
CA ILE A 472 -25.22 -4.82 16.05
C ILE A 472 -24.80 -4.51 17.48
N TYR A 473 -25.75 -4.02 18.33
CA TYR A 473 -25.44 -3.59 19.69
C TYR A 473 -24.75 -4.66 20.53
N GLY A 474 -25.23 -5.90 20.50
CA GLY A 474 -24.63 -7.02 21.22
C GLY A 474 -23.17 -7.30 20.77
N THR A 475 -22.92 -7.20 19.45
CA THR A 475 -21.58 -7.35 18.89
C THR A 475 -20.66 -6.22 19.35
N MET A 476 -21.14 -4.97 19.36
CA MET A 476 -20.38 -3.83 19.84
C MET A 476 -20.11 -3.90 21.34
N GLN A 477 -21.09 -4.37 22.12
CA GLN A 477 -20.94 -4.60 23.55
C GLN A 477 -19.84 -5.63 23.83
N ALA A 478 -19.81 -6.74 23.09
CA ALA A 478 -18.76 -7.74 23.20
C ALA A 478 -17.39 -7.19 22.77
N HIS A 479 -17.35 -6.38 21.70
CA HIS A 479 -16.12 -5.75 21.22
C HIS A 479 -15.47 -4.82 22.24
N PHE A 480 -16.27 -4.12 23.06
CA PHE A 480 -15.78 -3.21 24.09
C PHE A 480 -15.75 -3.81 25.51
N ALA A 481 -16.12 -5.07 25.70
CA ALA A 481 -16.20 -5.68 27.04
C ALA A 481 -14.85 -5.61 27.76
N LEU A 482 -14.85 -5.25 29.06
CA LEU A 482 -13.65 -5.25 29.90
C LEU A 482 -13.10 -6.66 30.15
N ILE A 483 -13.97 -7.67 30.11
CA ILE A 483 -13.59 -9.07 30.28
C ILE A 483 -13.77 -9.78 28.94
N GLY A 484 -12.69 -10.37 28.41
CA GLY A 484 -12.72 -11.15 27.16
C GLY A 484 -12.43 -10.37 25.89
N SER A 485 -12.49 -9.04 25.89
CA SER A 485 -12.17 -8.23 24.71
C SER A 485 -10.68 -7.86 24.67
N VAL A 486 -9.99 -8.32 23.65
CA VAL A 486 -8.58 -7.96 23.40
C VAL A 486 -8.45 -6.48 23.03
N THR A 487 -9.50 -5.88 22.47
CA THR A 487 -9.55 -4.48 22.02
C THR A 487 -9.31 -3.47 23.14
N ILE A 488 -9.84 -3.73 24.34
CA ILE A 488 -9.72 -2.86 25.51
C ILE A 488 -8.67 -3.36 26.50
N VAL A 489 -8.73 -4.64 26.86
CA VAL A 489 -7.89 -5.19 27.94
C VAL A 489 -6.41 -5.14 27.60
N LYS A 490 -6.03 -5.60 26.40
CA LYS A 490 -4.61 -5.64 25.99
C LYS A 490 -3.97 -4.25 25.99
N PRO A 491 -4.54 -3.20 25.34
CA PRO A 491 -3.96 -1.86 25.38
C PRO A 491 -3.88 -1.29 26.80
N VAL A 492 -4.90 -1.45 27.63
CA VAL A 492 -4.90 -0.97 29.04
C VAL A 492 -3.76 -1.62 29.82
N LEU A 493 -3.60 -2.94 29.71
CA LEU A 493 -2.50 -3.64 30.38
C LEU A 493 -1.13 -3.14 29.92
N ILE A 494 -0.93 -2.94 28.60
CA ILE A 494 0.31 -2.40 28.05
C ILE A 494 0.55 -0.97 28.55
N VAL A 495 -0.49 -0.12 28.61
CA VAL A 495 -0.41 1.24 29.18
C VAL A 495 0.06 1.19 30.65
N LEU A 496 -0.57 0.35 31.48
CA LEU A 496 -0.25 0.26 32.91
C LEU A 496 1.16 -0.30 33.14
N ILE A 497 1.56 -1.35 32.44
CA ILE A 497 2.91 -1.94 32.51
C ILE A 497 3.94 -0.89 32.06
N THR A 498 3.69 -0.22 30.95
CA THR A 498 4.58 0.83 30.42
C THR A 498 4.72 2.01 31.40
N PHE A 499 3.60 2.48 31.95
CA PHE A 499 3.58 3.56 32.93
C PHE A 499 4.38 3.19 34.19
N LEU A 500 4.20 1.94 34.71
CA LEU A 500 4.96 1.42 35.85
C LEU A 500 6.46 1.38 35.56
N LEU A 501 6.87 0.78 34.43
CA LEU A 501 8.28 0.68 34.05
C LEU A 501 8.93 2.05 33.91
N LEU A 502 8.25 3.00 33.25
CA LEU A 502 8.74 4.36 33.08
C LEU A 502 8.83 5.12 34.40
N THR A 503 7.87 4.93 35.30
CA THR A 503 7.91 5.46 36.66
C THR A 503 9.12 4.94 37.45
N LEU A 504 9.37 3.63 37.35
CA LEU A 504 10.56 3.00 37.95
C LEU A 504 11.86 3.57 37.36
N ILE A 505 11.93 3.81 36.03
CA ILE A 505 13.07 4.48 35.40
C ILE A 505 13.24 5.91 35.93
N LEU A 506 12.15 6.65 36.03
CA LEU A 506 12.15 8.08 36.41
C LEU A 506 12.65 8.27 37.84
N PHE A 507 12.24 7.44 38.76
CA PHE A 507 12.55 7.59 40.19
C PHE A 507 13.73 6.73 40.68
N SER A 508 14.20 5.75 39.89
CA SER A 508 15.37 4.95 40.27
C SER A 508 16.62 5.82 40.45
N ALA A 509 17.37 5.52 41.51
CA ALA A 509 18.67 6.15 41.72
C ALA A 509 19.81 5.40 40.97
N ARG A 510 19.66 4.07 40.79
CA ARG A 510 20.71 3.19 40.22
C ARG A 510 20.61 3.17 38.68
N GLN A 511 21.68 3.52 38.00
CA GLN A 511 21.73 3.53 36.53
C GLN A 511 21.51 2.13 35.93
N THR A 512 22.00 1.07 36.60
CA THR A 512 21.79 -0.32 36.19
C THR A 512 20.31 -0.69 36.13
N LEU A 513 19.52 -0.28 37.15
CA LEU A 513 18.06 -0.52 37.19
C LEU A 513 17.34 0.25 36.09
N LYS A 514 17.73 1.50 35.83
CA LYS A 514 17.17 2.28 34.71
C LYS A 514 17.38 1.57 33.38
N THR A 515 18.59 1.08 33.15
CA THR A 515 18.91 0.36 31.93
C THR A 515 18.12 -0.94 31.82
N LEU A 516 17.98 -1.70 32.92
CA LEU A 516 17.19 -2.93 32.96
C LEU A 516 15.70 -2.65 32.64
N PHE A 517 15.10 -1.68 33.31
CA PHE A 517 13.69 -1.34 33.06
C PHE A 517 13.47 -0.79 31.65
N LEU A 518 14.43 -0.07 31.08
CA LEU A 518 14.34 0.39 29.69
C LEU A 518 14.45 -0.80 28.70
N LEU A 519 15.28 -1.80 28.96
CA LEU A 519 15.33 -3.02 28.16
C LEU A 519 14.01 -3.79 28.24
N ILE A 520 13.42 -3.92 29.42
CA ILE A 520 12.10 -4.55 29.58
C ILE A 520 11.04 -3.74 28.81
N ALA A 521 11.06 -2.41 28.89
CA ALA A 521 10.13 -1.56 28.14
C ALA A 521 10.29 -1.71 26.61
N ILE A 522 11.53 -1.90 26.10
CA ILE A 522 11.80 -2.21 24.70
C ILE A 522 11.22 -3.58 24.31
N LEU A 523 11.30 -4.59 25.18
CA LEU A 523 10.66 -5.89 24.92
C LEU A 523 9.14 -5.78 24.88
N VAL A 524 8.53 -5.00 25.81
CA VAL A 524 7.08 -4.71 25.79
C VAL A 524 6.68 -4.01 24.49
N LEU A 525 7.45 -3.01 24.03
CA LEU A 525 7.23 -2.33 22.74
C LEU A 525 7.32 -3.32 21.57
N SER A 526 8.32 -4.19 21.59
CA SER A 526 8.49 -5.19 20.52
C SER A 526 7.30 -6.16 20.48
N TYR A 527 6.84 -6.64 21.63
CA TYR A 527 5.64 -7.49 21.73
C TYR A 527 4.40 -6.75 21.23
N ASP A 528 4.19 -5.52 21.66
CA ASP A 528 3.03 -4.69 21.30
C ASP A 528 2.91 -4.56 19.78
N LEU A 529 3.97 -4.09 19.13
CA LEU A 529 3.97 -3.81 17.69
C LEU A 529 4.03 -5.08 16.82
N ILE A 530 4.82 -6.09 17.20
CA ILE A 530 4.91 -7.36 16.46
C ILE A 530 3.57 -8.09 16.53
N SER A 531 2.91 -8.13 17.70
CA SER A 531 1.61 -8.78 17.82
C SER A 531 0.51 -8.08 17.01
N PHE A 532 0.53 -6.75 16.90
CA PHE A 532 -0.35 -6.00 16.00
C PHE A 532 -0.08 -6.39 14.54
N GLY A 533 1.17 -6.37 14.10
CA GLY A 533 1.55 -6.70 12.74
C GLY A 533 1.21 -8.14 12.33
N LEU A 534 1.41 -9.14 13.22
CA LEU A 534 1.11 -10.55 12.97
C LEU A 534 -0.40 -10.84 12.92
N ILE A 535 -1.21 -10.10 13.68
CA ILE A 535 -2.67 -10.22 13.61
C ILE A 535 -3.17 -9.66 12.27
N TYR A 536 -2.63 -8.53 11.85
CA TYR A 536 -3.09 -7.84 10.64
C TYR A 536 -2.63 -8.54 9.35
N ASN A 537 -1.35 -8.92 9.27
CA ASN A 537 -0.77 -9.52 8.08
C ASN A 537 -1.00 -11.03 8.05
N THR A 538 -1.68 -11.47 7.03
CA THR A 538 -2.07 -12.87 6.87
C THR A 538 -0.93 -13.69 6.30
N ALA A 539 -0.42 -14.64 7.08
CA ALA A 539 0.50 -15.64 6.56
C ALA A 539 -0.28 -16.87 6.08
N SER A 540 -0.50 -17.00 4.78
CA SER A 540 -1.25 -18.11 4.19
C SER A 540 -0.34 -19.27 3.74
N PRO A 541 -0.84 -20.51 3.68
CA PRO A 541 -0.08 -21.66 3.17
C PRO A 541 0.35 -21.46 1.71
N LYS A 542 1.60 -21.80 1.37
CA LYS A 542 2.13 -21.64 0.00
C LYS A 542 1.39 -22.48 -1.05
N TYR A 543 0.76 -23.61 -0.67
CA TYR A 543 0.00 -24.42 -1.61
C TYR A 543 -1.29 -23.74 -2.11
N LEU A 544 -1.73 -22.65 -1.46
CA LEU A 544 -2.84 -21.81 -1.93
C LEU A 544 -2.43 -20.82 -3.03
N ALA A 545 -1.16 -20.79 -3.44
CA ALA A 545 -0.69 -19.94 -4.52
C ALA A 545 -1.29 -20.36 -5.85
N TYR A 546 -2.49 -19.89 -6.15
CA TYR A 546 -3.20 -20.14 -7.41
C TYR A 546 -3.30 -21.62 -7.81
N PRO A 547 -3.95 -22.48 -7.00
CA PRO A 547 -4.15 -23.87 -7.36
C PRO A 547 -5.06 -24.02 -8.58
N GLU A 548 -4.69 -24.88 -9.51
CA GLU A 548 -5.50 -25.17 -10.70
C GLU A 548 -6.78 -25.94 -10.33
N THR A 549 -7.94 -25.38 -10.70
CA THR A 549 -9.24 -26.05 -10.60
C THR A 549 -9.58 -26.80 -11.88
N ASP A 550 -10.67 -27.59 -11.88
CA ASP A 550 -11.14 -28.31 -13.08
C ASP A 550 -11.52 -27.33 -14.19
N ALA A 551 -12.14 -26.20 -13.87
CA ALA A 551 -12.48 -25.16 -14.84
C ALA A 551 -11.24 -24.55 -15.50
N ILE A 552 -10.20 -24.26 -14.71
CA ILE A 552 -8.93 -23.74 -15.24
C ILE A 552 -8.27 -24.79 -16.14
N ARG A 553 -8.24 -26.06 -15.73
CA ARG A 553 -7.74 -27.17 -16.57
C ARG A 553 -8.54 -27.32 -17.86
N PHE A 554 -9.87 -27.14 -17.82
CA PHE A 554 -10.72 -27.13 -19.01
C PHE A 554 -10.32 -26.01 -19.97
N LEU A 555 -10.21 -24.77 -19.50
CA LEU A 555 -9.83 -23.63 -20.33
C LEU A 555 -8.41 -23.80 -20.94
N LYS A 556 -7.45 -24.32 -20.18
CA LYS A 556 -6.07 -24.56 -20.65
C LYS A 556 -5.94 -25.65 -21.73
N LYS A 557 -6.96 -26.49 -21.94
CA LYS A 557 -6.98 -27.48 -23.03
C LYS A 557 -7.11 -26.80 -24.39
N ASP A 558 -7.82 -25.70 -24.48
CA ASP A 558 -7.89 -24.89 -25.68
C ASP A 558 -6.56 -24.14 -25.89
N LYS A 559 -5.91 -24.42 -27.03
CA LYS A 559 -4.65 -23.81 -27.44
C LYS A 559 -4.83 -22.65 -28.43
N SER A 560 -6.06 -22.36 -28.82
CA SER A 560 -6.35 -21.23 -29.70
C SER A 560 -6.11 -19.86 -28.94
N LEU A 561 -5.99 -18.80 -29.71
CA LEU A 561 -5.98 -17.44 -29.14
C LEU A 561 -7.40 -17.04 -28.80
N TYR A 562 -7.72 -16.94 -27.53
CA TYR A 562 -9.04 -16.53 -27.06
C TYR A 562 -8.95 -15.59 -25.84
N ARG A 563 -10.05 -14.91 -25.55
CA ARG A 563 -10.28 -14.20 -24.31
C ARG A 563 -11.49 -14.73 -23.59
N ILE A 564 -11.49 -14.58 -22.27
CA ILE A 564 -12.65 -14.85 -21.42
C ILE A 564 -13.33 -13.53 -21.01
N MET A 565 -14.59 -13.64 -20.63
CA MET A 565 -15.33 -12.64 -19.88
C MET A 565 -15.82 -13.28 -18.59
N SER A 566 -15.22 -12.89 -17.46
CA SER A 566 -15.64 -13.36 -16.15
C SER A 566 -16.69 -12.41 -15.55
N SER A 567 -17.82 -12.96 -15.06
CA SER A 567 -18.92 -12.16 -14.51
C SER A 567 -19.49 -12.77 -13.24
N GLY A 568 -19.67 -11.98 -12.20
CA GLY A 568 -20.11 -12.42 -10.87
C GLY A 568 -18.97 -12.35 -9.85
N ASN A 569 -18.94 -13.30 -8.90
CA ASN A 569 -17.96 -13.29 -7.80
C ASN A 569 -16.62 -13.93 -8.21
N PHE A 570 -16.01 -13.44 -9.27
CA PHE A 570 -14.64 -13.78 -9.64
C PHE A 570 -13.66 -12.73 -9.15
N LEU A 571 -12.48 -13.15 -8.70
CA LEU A 571 -11.42 -12.22 -8.36
C LEU A 571 -10.78 -11.70 -9.65
N HIS A 572 -10.77 -10.40 -9.84
CA HIS A 572 -10.17 -9.78 -11.02
C HIS A 572 -8.68 -10.16 -11.15
N ASN A 573 -8.20 -10.26 -12.38
CA ASN A 573 -6.82 -10.63 -12.73
C ASN A 573 -6.40 -12.05 -12.30
N SER A 574 -7.30 -12.85 -11.70
CA SER A 574 -6.93 -14.16 -11.14
C SER A 574 -6.67 -15.26 -12.19
N PHE A 575 -7.02 -15.02 -13.43
CA PHE A 575 -6.75 -15.95 -14.54
C PHE A 575 -5.39 -15.68 -15.23
N ALA A 576 -4.81 -14.49 -15.00
CA ALA A 576 -3.53 -14.09 -15.59
C ALA A 576 -2.35 -15.04 -15.26
N PRO A 577 -2.20 -15.58 -14.03
CA PRO A 577 -1.13 -16.54 -13.72
C PRO A 577 -1.20 -17.85 -14.52
N PHE A 578 -2.36 -18.17 -15.09
CA PHE A 578 -2.56 -19.35 -15.95
C PHE A 578 -2.38 -19.06 -17.43
N GLY A 579 -2.04 -17.83 -17.81
CA GLY A 579 -1.91 -17.39 -19.20
C GLY A 579 -3.25 -17.25 -19.92
N ILE A 580 -4.36 -17.11 -19.19
CA ILE A 580 -5.70 -16.91 -19.74
C ILE A 580 -6.00 -15.41 -19.75
N GLU A 581 -6.34 -14.86 -20.90
CA GLU A 581 -6.64 -13.45 -21.10
C GLU A 581 -8.10 -13.12 -20.77
N ASP A 582 -8.33 -12.12 -19.91
CA ASP A 582 -9.67 -11.61 -19.56
C ASP A 582 -9.89 -10.23 -20.17
N ILE A 583 -11.07 -9.99 -20.74
CA ILE A 583 -11.47 -8.65 -21.21
C ILE A 583 -11.74 -7.70 -20.05
N GLY A 584 -12.04 -8.23 -18.87
CA GLY A 584 -12.14 -7.48 -17.61
C GLY A 584 -10.81 -7.29 -16.94
N GLY A 585 -10.86 -6.78 -15.70
CA GLY A 585 -9.68 -6.63 -14.87
C GLY A 585 -9.86 -5.64 -13.73
N TYR A 586 -8.81 -5.55 -12.92
CA TYR A 586 -8.64 -4.55 -11.89
C TYR A 586 -7.28 -3.88 -12.06
N SER A 587 -7.26 -2.55 -12.18
CA SER A 587 -6.04 -1.75 -12.19
C SER A 587 -6.29 -0.36 -11.64
N PRO A 588 -5.36 0.24 -10.87
CA PRO A 588 -5.42 1.66 -10.50
C PRO A 588 -5.44 2.59 -11.71
N PHE A 589 -4.79 2.19 -12.80
CA PHE A 589 -4.73 2.93 -14.07
C PHE A 589 -4.80 1.96 -15.25
N TYR A 590 -5.63 2.31 -16.24
CA TYR A 590 -5.69 1.70 -17.57
C TYR A 590 -6.12 2.76 -18.61
N PRO A 591 -5.92 2.50 -19.92
CA PRO A 591 -6.25 3.51 -20.93
C PRO A 591 -7.72 3.92 -20.90
N ARG A 592 -8.00 5.22 -20.87
CA ARG A 592 -9.37 5.77 -20.84
C ARG A 592 -10.22 5.25 -22.00
N ARG A 593 -9.65 5.18 -23.21
CA ARG A 593 -10.34 4.66 -24.40
C ARG A 593 -10.89 3.25 -24.22
N TYR A 594 -10.18 2.40 -23.46
CA TYR A 594 -10.69 1.07 -23.12
C TYR A 594 -11.88 1.15 -22.15
N GLY A 595 -11.86 2.05 -21.20
CA GLY A 595 -13.00 2.31 -20.31
C GLY A 595 -14.24 2.77 -21.07
N GLU A 596 -14.07 3.69 -22.02
CA GLU A 596 -15.12 4.20 -22.91
C GLU A 596 -15.69 3.09 -23.80
N PHE A 597 -14.85 2.26 -24.40
CA PHE A 597 -15.25 1.10 -25.20
C PHE A 597 -16.08 0.11 -24.35
N ILE A 598 -15.60 -0.25 -23.17
CA ILE A 598 -16.33 -1.18 -22.28
C ILE A 598 -17.64 -0.55 -21.79
N HIS A 599 -17.67 0.78 -21.54
CA HIS A 599 -18.90 1.46 -21.16
C HIS A 599 -19.97 1.28 -22.25
N VAL A 600 -19.63 1.52 -23.49
CA VAL A 600 -20.53 1.31 -24.65
C VAL A 600 -20.92 -0.17 -24.82
N THR A 601 -19.98 -1.09 -24.54
CA THR A 601 -20.22 -2.54 -24.62
C THR A 601 -21.27 -3.00 -23.58
N GLN A 602 -21.25 -2.39 -22.39
CA GLN A 602 -22.04 -2.85 -21.23
C GLN A 602 -23.36 -2.10 -21.05
N ASN A 603 -23.52 -0.92 -21.66
CA ASN A 603 -24.67 -0.05 -21.48
C ASN A 603 -25.40 0.18 -22.82
N GLU A 604 -26.60 0.76 -22.76
CA GLU A 604 -27.31 1.22 -23.93
C GLU A 604 -26.59 2.41 -24.58
N ALA A 605 -26.70 2.56 -25.88
CA ALA A 605 -26.04 3.62 -26.66
C ALA A 605 -26.34 5.05 -26.18
N LYS A 606 -27.43 5.28 -25.46
CA LYS A 606 -27.83 6.58 -24.91
C LYS A 606 -27.32 6.85 -23.49
N THR A 607 -26.63 5.90 -22.86
CA THR A 607 -26.10 6.09 -21.50
C THR A 607 -24.97 7.10 -21.52
N PRO A 608 -25.02 8.20 -20.74
CA PRO A 608 -23.98 9.21 -20.73
C PRO A 608 -22.62 8.62 -20.35
N MET A 609 -21.57 9.09 -21.04
CA MET A 609 -20.20 8.71 -20.72
C MET A 609 -19.80 9.29 -19.37
N PRO A 610 -19.32 8.47 -18.40
CA PRO A 610 -18.91 8.97 -17.10
C PRO A 610 -17.58 9.73 -17.17
N ASP A 611 -17.42 10.74 -16.31
CA ASP A 611 -16.16 11.47 -16.16
C ASP A 611 -15.03 10.57 -15.67
N ASN A 612 -15.38 9.65 -14.77
CA ASN A 612 -14.47 8.71 -14.12
C ASN A 612 -14.93 7.27 -14.28
N PHE A 613 -14.00 6.38 -14.67
CA PHE A 613 -14.25 4.94 -14.73
C PHE A 613 -13.75 4.23 -13.48
N SER A 614 -14.47 3.18 -13.07
CA SER A 614 -14.09 2.32 -11.95
C SER A 614 -12.75 1.64 -12.19
N ARG A 615 -11.99 1.41 -11.11
CA ARG A 615 -10.77 0.58 -11.14
C ARG A 615 -11.08 -0.89 -11.41
N TRP A 616 -12.29 -1.33 -11.06
CA TRP A 616 -12.80 -2.70 -11.27
C TRP A 616 -13.75 -2.70 -12.46
N MET A 617 -13.54 -3.59 -13.42
CA MET A 617 -14.47 -3.78 -14.53
C MET A 617 -15.46 -4.90 -14.22
N TYR A 618 -16.70 -4.52 -13.96
CA TYR A 618 -17.81 -5.46 -13.79
C TYR A 618 -18.57 -5.60 -15.12
N LEU A 619 -18.49 -6.80 -15.71
CA LEU A 619 -19.07 -7.11 -17.01
C LEU A 619 -20.33 -7.96 -16.81
N ARG A 620 -21.46 -7.55 -17.42
CA ARG A 620 -22.76 -8.22 -17.28
C ARG A 620 -23.50 -8.41 -18.59
N ASN A 621 -23.25 -7.59 -19.59
CA ASN A 621 -23.92 -7.67 -20.88
C ASN A 621 -23.21 -8.66 -21.80
N PHE A 622 -23.75 -9.88 -21.91
CA PHE A 622 -23.24 -10.94 -22.78
C PHE A 622 -23.75 -10.85 -24.22
N GLY A 623 -24.77 -10.00 -24.49
CA GLY A 623 -25.43 -9.90 -25.78
C GLY A 623 -24.83 -8.84 -26.72
N SER A 624 -23.87 -8.07 -26.26
CA SER A 624 -23.25 -7.02 -27.07
C SER A 624 -22.38 -7.60 -28.19
N PRO A 625 -22.56 -7.22 -29.47
CA PRO A 625 -21.67 -7.63 -30.56
C PRO A 625 -20.20 -7.23 -30.33
N LEU A 626 -19.96 -6.21 -29.50
CA LEU A 626 -18.61 -5.71 -29.23
C LEU A 626 -17.75 -6.72 -28.43
N ILE A 627 -18.36 -7.61 -27.62
CA ILE A 627 -17.58 -8.67 -26.97
C ILE A 627 -17.07 -9.70 -28.00
N ASN A 628 -17.83 -9.91 -29.08
CA ASN A 628 -17.39 -10.80 -30.17
C ASN A 628 -16.18 -10.21 -30.86
N LEU A 629 -16.22 -8.90 -31.17
CA LEU A 629 -15.16 -8.16 -31.84
C LEU A 629 -13.80 -8.25 -31.12
N ILE A 630 -13.82 -8.28 -29.78
CA ILE A 630 -12.59 -8.38 -28.97
C ILE A 630 -12.18 -9.83 -28.65
N ASN A 631 -12.65 -10.81 -29.45
CA ASN A 631 -12.27 -12.21 -29.37
C ASN A 631 -12.69 -12.90 -28.06
N THR A 632 -13.86 -12.55 -27.50
CA THR A 632 -14.37 -13.18 -26.27
C THR A 632 -15.02 -14.52 -26.62
N LYS A 633 -14.27 -15.62 -26.45
CA LYS A 633 -14.72 -16.99 -26.76
C LYS A 633 -15.46 -17.66 -25.60
N TYR A 634 -15.05 -17.40 -24.36
CA TYR A 634 -15.67 -18.04 -23.21
C TYR A 634 -16.26 -17.02 -22.22
N LEU A 635 -17.49 -17.30 -21.78
CA LEU A 635 -18.20 -16.56 -20.73
C LEU A 635 -18.19 -17.39 -19.46
N LEU A 636 -17.61 -16.89 -18.38
CA LEU A 636 -17.51 -17.55 -17.08
C LEU A 636 -18.53 -16.96 -16.12
N LEU A 637 -19.42 -17.81 -15.58
CA LEU A 637 -20.52 -17.42 -14.73
C LEU A 637 -20.57 -18.23 -13.44
N PRO A 638 -21.16 -17.67 -12.36
CA PRO A 638 -21.53 -18.46 -11.18
C PRO A 638 -22.48 -19.60 -11.55
N PRO A 639 -22.50 -20.72 -10.79
CA PRO A 639 -23.39 -21.84 -11.05
C PRO A 639 -24.90 -21.48 -11.11
N SER A 640 -25.31 -20.46 -10.35
CA SER A 640 -26.69 -19.96 -10.31
C SER A 640 -27.08 -19.07 -11.50
N TRP A 641 -26.13 -18.64 -12.32
CA TRP A 641 -26.41 -17.76 -13.46
C TRP A 641 -26.48 -18.54 -14.77
N THR A 642 -27.20 -17.97 -15.74
CA THR A 642 -27.29 -18.53 -17.10
C THR A 642 -27.07 -17.43 -18.13
N ALA A 643 -26.29 -17.73 -19.18
CA ALA A 643 -26.21 -16.93 -20.38
C ALA A 643 -27.12 -17.53 -21.46
N LYS A 644 -27.89 -16.68 -22.13
CA LYS A 644 -28.75 -17.07 -23.26
C LYS A 644 -28.50 -16.14 -24.42
N GLY A 645 -28.47 -16.67 -25.64
CA GLY A 645 -28.30 -15.89 -26.85
C GLY A 645 -27.95 -16.78 -28.05
N PRO A 646 -28.10 -16.26 -29.27
CA PRO A 646 -27.68 -16.97 -30.48
C PRO A 646 -26.17 -17.28 -30.42
N GLY A 647 -25.77 -18.53 -30.64
CA GLY A 647 -24.37 -18.96 -30.64
C GLY A 647 -23.72 -19.01 -29.23
N ILE A 648 -24.49 -18.99 -28.14
CA ILE A 648 -24.02 -19.19 -26.78
C ILE A 648 -24.35 -20.60 -26.32
N ARG A 649 -23.33 -21.45 -26.11
CA ARG A 649 -23.48 -22.87 -25.78
C ARG A 649 -22.79 -23.20 -24.46
N LEU A 650 -23.49 -23.87 -23.53
CA LEU A 650 -22.91 -24.38 -22.29
C LEU A 650 -21.92 -25.51 -22.60
N VAL A 651 -20.66 -25.40 -22.23
CA VAL A 651 -19.60 -26.37 -22.49
C VAL A 651 -18.95 -26.96 -21.23
N TYR A 652 -19.22 -26.31 -20.07
CA TYR A 652 -18.76 -26.82 -18.78
C TYR A 652 -19.72 -26.38 -17.66
N ASP A 653 -20.14 -27.33 -16.80
CA ASP A 653 -21.08 -27.10 -15.70
C ASP A 653 -20.67 -27.90 -14.46
N LYS A 654 -19.78 -27.31 -13.65
CA LYS A 654 -19.34 -27.85 -12.34
C LYS A 654 -19.23 -26.71 -11.34
N GLU A 655 -18.01 -26.41 -10.86
CA GLU A 655 -17.74 -25.33 -9.89
C GLU A 655 -18.08 -23.93 -10.41
N ILE A 656 -18.08 -23.76 -11.72
CA ILE A 656 -18.58 -22.61 -12.46
C ILE A 656 -19.29 -23.08 -13.72
N LYS A 657 -20.04 -22.21 -14.37
CA LYS A 657 -20.52 -22.45 -15.74
C LYS A 657 -19.64 -21.75 -16.74
N ILE A 658 -19.23 -22.46 -17.78
CA ILE A 658 -18.51 -21.88 -18.92
C ILE A 658 -19.39 -22.06 -20.16
N TYR A 659 -19.68 -20.94 -20.80
CA TYR A 659 -20.39 -20.90 -22.08
C TYR A 659 -19.39 -20.55 -23.17
N GLU A 660 -19.46 -21.28 -24.29
CA GLU A 660 -18.72 -20.95 -25.51
C GLU A 660 -19.54 -19.98 -26.35
N ASN A 661 -18.92 -18.91 -26.81
CA ASN A 661 -19.46 -17.94 -27.72
C ASN A 661 -18.95 -18.24 -29.14
N GLU A 662 -19.76 -18.87 -29.93
CA GLU A 662 -19.47 -19.24 -31.32
C GLU A 662 -19.37 -18.04 -32.28
N ASN A 663 -19.86 -16.86 -31.83
CA ASN A 663 -19.80 -15.62 -32.59
C ASN A 663 -18.50 -14.84 -32.38
N ALA A 664 -17.59 -15.32 -31.53
CA ALA A 664 -16.32 -14.64 -31.26
C ALA A 664 -15.47 -14.51 -32.54
N PHE A 665 -15.02 -13.30 -32.83
CA PHE A 665 -14.13 -13.05 -33.97
C PHE A 665 -12.73 -13.62 -33.69
N PRO A 666 -12.00 -14.04 -34.75
CA PRO A 666 -10.59 -14.36 -34.65
C PRO A 666 -9.79 -13.15 -34.11
N ARG A 667 -8.63 -13.41 -33.51
CA ARG A 667 -7.74 -12.34 -33.02
C ARG A 667 -7.30 -11.38 -34.10
N ILE A 668 -7.13 -11.86 -35.33
CA ILE A 668 -6.73 -11.12 -36.52
C ILE A 668 -7.63 -11.58 -37.66
N PHE A 669 -8.19 -10.63 -38.40
CA PHE A 669 -9.00 -10.90 -39.59
C PHE A 669 -8.95 -9.68 -40.54
N PHE A 670 -9.20 -9.94 -41.81
CA PHE A 670 -9.27 -8.90 -42.87
C PHE A 670 -10.64 -8.26 -42.92
N VAL A 671 -10.66 -6.94 -43.10
CA VAL A 671 -11.86 -6.14 -43.32
C VAL A 671 -11.72 -5.38 -44.62
N PRO A 672 -12.64 -5.51 -45.60
CA PRO A 672 -12.46 -5.00 -46.93
C PRO A 672 -12.67 -3.47 -47.05
N ASN A 673 -13.45 -2.84 -46.16
CA ASN A 673 -13.76 -1.43 -46.23
C ASN A 673 -13.39 -0.70 -44.96
N TYR A 674 -13.17 0.61 -45.07
CA TYR A 674 -13.04 1.48 -43.89
C TYR A 674 -13.97 2.69 -44.00
N GLN A 675 -14.36 3.20 -42.85
CA GLN A 675 -15.06 4.48 -42.72
C GLN A 675 -14.26 5.39 -41.80
N PHE A 676 -14.16 6.66 -42.23
CA PHE A 676 -13.50 7.65 -41.40
C PHE A 676 -14.45 8.21 -40.33
N SER A 677 -13.97 8.40 -39.13
CA SER A 677 -14.65 9.02 -38.00
C SER A 677 -13.90 10.28 -37.60
N LYS A 678 -14.62 11.37 -37.36
CA LYS A 678 -14.03 12.68 -37.03
C LYS A 678 -13.57 12.78 -35.58
N SER A 679 -14.09 11.90 -34.72
CA SER A 679 -13.76 11.86 -33.28
C SER A 679 -13.95 10.47 -32.71
N SER A 680 -13.40 10.27 -31.48
CA SER A 680 -13.59 9.02 -30.75
C SER A 680 -15.06 8.78 -30.33
N GLU A 681 -15.82 9.84 -30.08
CA GLU A 681 -17.27 9.75 -29.79
C GLU A 681 -18.03 9.23 -30.99
N GLU A 682 -17.71 9.72 -32.21
CA GLU A 682 -18.32 9.23 -33.43
C GLU A 682 -17.96 7.77 -33.69
N THR A 683 -16.71 7.38 -33.44
CA THR A 683 -16.27 5.97 -33.53
C THR A 683 -17.05 5.09 -32.59
N LEU A 684 -17.20 5.48 -31.33
CA LEU A 684 -17.96 4.72 -30.32
C LEU A 684 -19.44 4.62 -30.68
N ALA A 685 -20.06 5.70 -31.20
CA ALA A 685 -21.45 5.69 -31.63
C ALA A 685 -21.67 4.73 -32.83
N LYS A 686 -20.76 4.71 -33.79
CA LYS A 686 -20.79 3.76 -34.92
C LYS A 686 -20.63 2.32 -34.43
N LEU A 687 -19.67 2.05 -33.52
CA LEU A 687 -19.46 0.73 -32.93
C LEU A 687 -20.72 0.27 -32.16
N ALA A 688 -21.35 1.14 -31.37
CA ALA A 688 -22.53 0.82 -30.59
C ALA A 688 -23.74 0.44 -31.46
N SER A 689 -23.85 1.03 -32.65
CA SER A 689 -24.95 0.77 -33.60
C SER A 689 -24.68 -0.39 -34.55
N SER A 690 -23.45 -0.91 -34.60
CA SER A 690 -23.01 -1.94 -35.55
C SER A 690 -23.39 -3.35 -35.08
N LYS A 691 -23.59 -4.24 -36.05
CA LYS A 691 -23.84 -5.68 -35.87
C LYS A 691 -22.59 -6.49 -36.25
N ASN A 692 -22.59 -7.78 -35.95
CA ASN A 692 -21.48 -8.68 -36.31
C ASN A 692 -21.16 -8.66 -37.83
N SER A 693 -22.18 -8.52 -38.71
CA SER A 693 -21.99 -8.42 -40.14
C SER A 693 -21.18 -7.16 -40.53
N ASP A 694 -21.44 -6.06 -39.84
CA ASP A 694 -20.82 -4.77 -40.14
C ASP A 694 -19.32 -4.81 -39.81
N PHE A 695 -18.95 -5.45 -38.72
CA PHE A 695 -17.53 -5.61 -38.32
C PHE A 695 -16.72 -6.50 -39.28
N LYS A 696 -17.37 -7.41 -40.03
CA LYS A 696 -16.72 -8.22 -41.07
C LYS A 696 -16.49 -7.43 -42.33
N SER A 697 -17.24 -6.35 -42.53
CA SER A 697 -17.22 -5.57 -43.78
C SER A 697 -16.54 -4.23 -43.65
N THR A 698 -16.54 -3.61 -42.45
CA THR A 698 -16.11 -2.20 -42.32
C THR A 698 -15.34 -2.00 -41.00
N VAL A 699 -14.20 -1.31 -41.07
CA VAL A 699 -13.43 -0.83 -39.90
C VAL A 699 -13.58 0.69 -39.80
N PHE A 700 -13.68 1.21 -38.58
CA PHE A 700 -13.75 2.64 -38.29
C PHE A 700 -12.36 3.19 -37.94
N LEU A 701 -11.89 4.23 -38.66
CA LEU A 701 -10.59 4.85 -38.49
C LEU A 701 -10.75 6.31 -38.06
N GLU A 702 -9.96 6.78 -37.10
CA GLU A 702 -9.93 8.19 -36.69
C GLU A 702 -8.83 8.99 -37.37
N GLU A 703 -7.83 8.31 -37.93
CA GLU A 703 -6.72 8.89 -38.67
C GLU A 703 -6.61 8.23 -40.03
N HIS A 704 -6.20 9.00 -41.03
CA HIS A 704 -5.93 8.42 -42.35
C HIS A 704 -4.68 7.56 -42.31
N PRO A 705 -4.71 6.37 -42.93
CA PRO A 705 -3.52 5.53 -43.04
C PRO A 705 -2.39 6.31 -43.74
N ALA A 706 -1.18 6.21 -43.22
CA ALA A 706 0.01 6.93 -43.74
C ALA A 706 0.33 6.60 -45.21
N TYR A 707 -0.28 5.53 -45.76
CA TYR A 707 -0.10 5.05 -47.14
C TYR A 707 -1.41 5.06 -47.93
N SER A 708 -2.30 6.05 -47.70
CA SER A 708 -3.59 6.14 -48.37
C SER A 708 -3.49 6.19 -49.90
N ASP A 709 -2.37 6.63 -50.47
CA ASP A 709 -2.15 6.70 -51.93
C ASP A 709 -1.69 5.37 -52.54
N ALA A 710 -1.18 4.42 -51.75
CA ALA A 710 -0.75 3.10 -52.26
C ALA A 710 -1.92 2.12 -52.48
N PHE A 711 -3.11 2.38 -51.93
CA PHE A 711 -4.27 1.46 -52.00
C PHE A 711 -5.40 1.96 -52.95
N ARG A 712 -5.13 2.91 -53.83
CA ARG A 712 -6.12 3.36 -54.81
C ARG A 712 -6.38 2.37 -55.95
N THR A 713 -5.60 1.30 -56.07
CA THR A 713 -5.87 0.20 -56.98
C THR A 713 -6.55 -0.94 -56.23
N PRO A 714 -7.76 -1.37 -56.64
CA PRO A 714 -8.37 -2.56 -56.06
C PRO A 714 -7.46 -3.76 -56.34
N ILE A 715 -6.95 -4.41 -55.30
CA ILE A 715 -6.28 -5.70 -55.44
C ILE A 715 -7.40 -6.71 -55.78
N PRO A 716 -7.37 -7.39 -56.94
CA PRO A 716 -8.36 -8.39 -57.24
C PRO A 716 -8.22 -9.53 -56.22
N ILE A 717 -9.27 -9.77 -55.46
CA ILE A 717 -9.36 -10.89 -54.52
C ILE A 717 -9.46 -12.14 -55.40
N HIS A 718 -8.35 -12.84 -55.61
CA HIS A 718 -8.39 -14.22 -56.04
C HIS A 718 -9.00 -15.04 -54.93
N SER A 719 -10.20 -15.58 -55.14
CA SER A 719 -10.82 -16.61 -54.33
C SER A 719 -9.95 -17.86 -54.42
N GLY A 720 -8.95 -17.93 -53.58
CA GLY A 720 -8.17 -19.13 -53.30
C GLY A 720 -8.84 -19.95 -52.22
N GLN A 721 -9.12 -21.20 -52.53
CA GLN A 721 -9.71 -22.26 -51.70
C GLN A 721 -9.06 -22.44 -50.33
#